data_429aa5a0956f7ad46751b06fca798bd7
#
_entry.id   429aa5a0956f7ad46751b06fca798bd7
#
_cell.length_a   1.000
_cell.length_b   1.000
_cell.length_c   1.000
_cell.angle_alpha   90.00
_cell.angle_beta   90.00
_cell.angle_gamma   90.00
#
_symmetry.space_group_name_H-M   'P 1'
#
loop_
_entity.id
_entity.type
_entity.pdbx_description
1 polymer ?
#
loop_
_entity_poly.entity_id
_entity_poly.type
_entity_poly.pdbx_seq_one_letter_code
_entity_poly.pdbx_strand_id
1 'polypeptide(L)'
;MKLFAKTAVFIATLLCTTVPKLQAQSANFHVVPLPKVVRSTQAGDFTLTARTLICYPQGNKQLKQQATMLANYIKQATGLQLSTTTLAAQRNCIKLSSVLRHTNPEAYTIRVNSDMVFVDGASAAGCFYGVQTLRKALPTGVAQQVLIPATEVNDWPRFSYRGAHLDVARHFVTADSVRRFIDMLALHNINRFHWHLTDDQGWRIEIKKYPLLTKIGARRAQTVIGHNSGQYDGTPYGGYYTQKDIKDIVRYAAERHITIIPEIDMPGHMQAALAAYPELGCSGGPYQVWQQWGVTDSVLCVGNDKTLHFIDDVLDEVVALFPSEYIHIGGDECPKTMWKRCPKCQARIAAEHLQADGRHTAEERLQSFLIRHAEQHLNQLGRQMIGWDETLEGGLAPNATVMSWRGEGGGIEAARLKHKVIMTPNTYLYFDYYQSADKAHEPEAIGGYLPLQHVYSYEPVPRSLAPDEQQYIIGAQANLWTEYIKTFKQVEYMELPRLAALSEVQWCDAGQKDYGQFVTRLQRLIDTYSLQGYNFAKVIYNVGVTLATDTTNHCIRATLSTIDNAPIHYTLDDTTPTTASPRYTEPLRITAPCQLRAAAFRPWGATHEVQRTFNFNKATACPITLLQQPHPKQVYGGATLLVDGLTASDTNYASGRWIGFCGNDLEAVIDLGSVMPISRASINTCVEKGYWLFDARRFEVSASADGHTFAPLAAEDYPALTEQSPNQINTHTLQFATTAARYVKVKVVSEHTIPAWHPGHGNPGFVFVDEIAVF
;
A
#
# COMPACT_ATOMS: atom_id res chain seq x y z
N MET A 1 -14.57 -42.30 83.58
CA MET A 1 -15.64 -43.15 83.06
C MET A 1 -16.00 -42.74 81.65
N LYS A 2 -15.96 -43.71 80.74
CA LYS A 2 -16.31 -43.70 79.29
C LYS A 2 -15.42 -42.84 78.38
N LEU A 3 -14.42 -43.52 77.79
CA LEU A 3 -13.68 -43.27 76.62
C LEU A 3 -14.64 -43.16 75.38
N PHE A 4 -14.42 -42.16 74.56
CA PHE A 4 -14.88 -42.18 73.15
C PHE A 4 -13.65 -42.07 72.24
N ALA A 5 -13.37 -43.20 71.59
CA ALA A 5 -12.41 -43.25 70.50
C ALA A 5 -12.99 -42.58 69.21
N LYS A 6 -12.30 -41.61 68.62
CA LYS A 6 -12.61 -41.09 67.31
C LYS A 6 -11.71 -41.76 66.27
N THR A 7 -12.26 -42.63 65.48
CA THR A 7 -11.62 -43.20 64.28
C THR A 7 -11.57 -42.15 63.19
N ALA A 8 -10.41 -41.69 62.80
CA ALA A 8 -10.19 -40.81 61.64
C ALA A 8 -10.03 -41.70 60.37
N VAL A 9 -10.99 -41.60 59.48
CA VAL A 9 -10.91 -42.20 58.13
C VAL A 9 -10.18 -41.20 57.23
N PHE A 10 -8.96 -41.54 56.80
CA PHE A 10 -8.23 -40.81 55.75
C PHE A 10 -8.77 -41.23 54.40
N ILE A 11 -9.54 -40.37 53.72
CA ILE A 11 -9.89 -40.49 52.30
C ILE A 11 -8.74 -39.89 51.50
N ALA A 12 -7.92 -40.74 50.91
CA ALA A 12 -6.91 -40.33 49.94
C ALA A 12 -7.59 -40.00 48.62
N THR A 13 -7.85 -38.73 48.35
CA THR A 13 -8.32 -38.26 47.03
C THR A 13 -7.15 -38.32 46.07
N LEU A 14 -7.09 -39.30 45.19
CA LEU A 14 -6.19 -39.39 44.05
C LEU A 14 -6.56 -38.25 43.09
N LEU A 15 -5.84 -37.13 43.16
CA LEU A 15 -5.86 -36.10 42.09
C LEU A 15 -5.18 -36.73 40.87
N CYS A 16 -5.99 -37.29 39.97
CA CYS A 16 -5.59 -37.54 38.57
C CYS A 16 -5.39 -36.19 37.91
N THR A 17 -4.19 -35.65 37.96
CA THR A 17 -3.77 -34.56 37.07
C THR A 17 -3.75 -35.13 35.65
N THR A 18 -4.81 -34.92 34.93
CA THR A 18 -4.82 -35.07 33.47
C THR A 18 -3.83 -34.07 32.90
N VAL A 19 -2.60 -34.50 32.68
CA VAL A 19 -1.64 -33.77 31.84
C VAL A 19 -2.34 -33.62 30.49
N PRO A 20 -2.63 -32.39 29.99
CA PRO A 20 -3.22 -32.24 28.69
C PRO A 20 -2.27 -32.91 27.71
N LYS A 21 -2.76 -33.91 26.94
CA LYS A 21 -2.04 -34.46 25.80
C LYS A 21 -1.75 -33.27 24.89
N LEU A 22 -0.51 -32.78 24.87
CA LEU A 22 -0.08 -31.82 23.86
C LEU A 22 -0.35 -32.50 22.50
N GLN A 23 -1.37 -32.02 21.83
CA GLN A 23 -1.71 -32.46 20.49
C GLN A 23 -0.50 -32.15 19.60
N ALA A 24 0.02 -33.13 18.89
CA ALA A 24 1.18 -32.94 18.03
C ALA A 24 0.86 -31.82 17.02
N GLN A 25 1.60 -30.72 17.11
CA GLN A 25 1.46 -29.59 16.18
C GLN A 25 1.93 -30.05 14.80
N SER A 26 1.19 -29.67 13.74
CA SER A 26 1.50 -30.08 12.37
C SER A 26 1.86 -28.89 11.48
N ALA A 27 2.87 -29.08 10.65
CA ALA A 27 3.24 -28.13 9.59
C ALA A 27 2.20 -28.11 8.47
N ASN A 28 2.12 -26.99 7.72
CA ASN A 28 1.22 -26.85 6.59
C ASN A 28 1.91 -26.00 5.50
N PHE A 29 2.11 -26.59 4.33
CA PHE A 29 2.79 -25.94 3.21
C PHE A 29 1.93 -25.00 2.37
N HIS A 30 0.64 -24.83 2.69
CA HIS A 30 -0.17 -23.76 2.13
C HIS A 30 0.17 -22.45 2.86
N VAL A 31 1.25 -21.81 2.43
CA VAL A 31 1.84 -20.60 3.03
C VAL A 31 1.61 -19.37 2.14
N VAL A 32 2.07 -18.19 2.60
CA VAL A 32 2.12 -16.96 1.80
C VAL A 32 3.59 -16.61 1.50
N PRO A 33 3.97 -16.40 0.21
CA PRO A 33 3.18 -16.65 -1.00
C PRO A 33 2.90 -18.14 -1.19
N LEU A 34 1.79 -18.42 -1.92
CA LEU A 34 1.38 -19.79 -2.20
C LEU A 34 2.35 -20.45 -3.19
N PRO A 35 2.95 -21.62 -2.85
CA PRO A 35 3.75 -22.35 -3.82
C PRO A 35 2.92 -22.85 -5.02
N LYS A 36 3.55 -22.94 -6.19
CA LYS A 36 2.88 -23.38 -7.44
C LYS A 36 2.28 -24.78 -7.33
N VAL A 37 2.97 -25.68 -6.65
CA VAL A 37 2.50 -27.05 -6.43
C VAL A 37 2.74 -27.45 -4.99
N VAL A 38 1.69 -27.87 -4.31
CA VAL A 38 1.71 -28.52 -3.00
C VAL A 38 0.91 -29.80 -3.11
N ARG A 39 1.53 -30.96 -2.98
CA ARG A 39 0.91 -32.27 -3.15
C ARG A 39 1.22 -33.19 -1.99
N SER A 40 0.21 -33.73 -1.33
CA SER A 40 0.38 -34.82 -0.35
C SER A 40 0.86 -36.08 -1.02
N THR A 41 1.72 -36.83 -0.34
CA THR A 41 2.26 -38.11 -0.81
C THR A 41 2.03 -39.22 0.22
N GLN A 42 2.36 -40.45 -0.14
CA GLN A 42 2.28 -41.62 0.77
C GLN A 42 3.66 -42.00 1.37
N ALA A 43 4.62 -41.07 1.33
CA ALA A 43 6.00 -41.36 1.73
C ALA A 43 6.24 -41.42 3.25
N GLY A 44 5.19 -41.21 4.07
CA GLY A 44 5.24 -41.17 5.51
C GLY A 44 5.65 -39.80 6.06
N ASP A 45 5.00 -39.40 7.14
CA ASP A 45 5.23 -38.09 7.78
C ASP A 45 6.56 -38.04 8.52
N PHE A 46 7.20 -36.88 8.51
CA PHE A 46 8.45 -36.64 9.24
C PHE A 46 8.16 -36.07 10.65
N THR A 47 8.84 -36.59 11.66
CA THR A 47 8.74 -36.07 13.01
C THR A 47 9.96 -35.23 13.35
N LEU A 48 9.79 -33.90 13.38
CA LEU A 48 10.81 -32.93 13.79
C LEU A 48 10.94 -32.92 15.32
N THR A 49 12.16 -33.13 15.81
CA THR A 49 12.48 -33.14 17.26
C THR A 49 13.80 -32.40 17.53
N ALA A 50 14.16 -32.17 18.77
CA ALA A 50 15.45 -31.58 19.13
C ALA A 50 16.67 -32.45 18.71
N ARG A 51 16.46 -33.72 18.34
CA ARG A 51 17.51 -34.62 17.80
C ARG A 51 17.67 -34.54 16.30
N THR A 52 16.79 -33.83 15.60
CA THR A 52 16.85 -33.67 14.14
C THR A 52 18.06 -32.81 13.76
N LEU A 53 18.82 -33.26 12.77
CA LEU A 53 19.98 -32.55 12.24
C LEU A 53 19.60 -31.73 11.01
N ILE A 54 20.25 -30.58 10.79
CA ILE A 54 20.19 -29.85 9.52
C ILE A 54 21.51 -30.09 8.80
N CYS A 55 21.42 -30.78 7.65
CA CYS A 55 22.57 -31.20 6.86
C CYS A 55 22.78 -30.29 5.66
N TYR A 56 24.02 -29.92 5.37
CA TYR A 56 24.40 -29.13 4.19
C TYR A 56 25.73 -29.63 3.59
N PRO A 57 26.02 -29.39 2.30
CA PRO A 57 27.26 -29.85 1.66
C PRO A 57 28.52 -29.20 2.25
N GLN A 58 29.56 -30.00 2.48
CA GLN A 58 30.84 -29.50 2.95
C GLN A 58 31.41 -28.43 2.00
N GLY A 59 32.00 -27.38 2.55
CA GLY A 59 32.60 -26.27 1.79
C GLY A 59 31.61 -25.23 1.25
N ASN A 60 30.31 -25.50 1.25
CA ASN A 60 29.29 -24.54 0.79
C ASN A 60 28.93 -23.53 1.89
N LYS A 61 29.53 -22.32 1.83
CA LYS A 61 29.34 -21.26 2.82
C LYS A 61 27.90 -20.73 2.85
N GLN A 62 27.24 -20.60 1.68
CA GLN A 62 25.87 -20.08 1.58
C GLN A 62 24.88 -21.06 2.22
N LEU A 63 24.96 -22.36 1.88
CA LEU A 63 24.07 -23.36 2.48
C LEU A 63 24.34 -23.56 3.98
N LYS A 64 25.61 -23.42 4.45
CA LYS A 64 25.92 -23.38 5.88
C LYS A 64 25.14 -22.27 6.60
N GLN A 65 25.12 -21.08 6.01
CA GLN A 65 24.44 -19.94 6.58
C GLN A 65 22.92 -20.15 6.61
N GLN A 66 22.34 -20.67 5.50
CA GLN A 66 20.91 -21.01 5.43
C GLN A 66 20.52 -22.11 6.44
N ALA A 67 21.38 -23.10 6.65
CA ALA A 67 21.19 -24.12 7.71
C ALA A 67 21.13 -23.49 9.10
N THR A 68 22.01 -22.52 9.38
CA THR A 68 22.01 -21.77 10.63
C THR A 68 20.76 -20.90 10.78
N MET A 69 20.33 -20.23 9.69
CA MET A 69 19.08 -19.47 9.67
C MET A 69 17.87 -20.37 9.95
N LEU A 70 17.80 -21.53 9.29
CA LEU A 70 16.71 -22.49 9.49
C LEU A 70 16.66 -23.00 10.95
N ALA A 71 17.81 -23.33 11.53
CA ALA A 71 17.89 -23.73 12.95
C ALA A 71 17.32 -22.65 13.88
N ASN A 72 17.64 -21.38 13.62
CA ASN A 72 17.13 -20.24 14.36
C ASN A 72 15.62 -20.06 14.17
N TYR A 73 15.10 -20.19 12.94
CA TYR A 73 13.68 -20.10 12.65
C TYR A 73 12.89 -21.21 13.35
N ILE A 74 13.38 -22.44 13.32
CA ILE A 74 12.77 -23.58 14.05
C ILE A 74 12.76 -23.31 15.54
N LYS A 75 13.90 -22.87 16.12
CA LYS A 75 13.98 -22.52 17.53
C LYS A 75 12.99 -21.43 17.92
N GLN A 76 12.88 -20.37 17.13
CA GLN A 76 11.94 -19.27 17.36
C GLN A 76 10.48 -19.77 17.30
N ALA A 77 10.13 -20.54 16.27
CA ALA A 77 8.77 -21.00 16.04
C ALA A 77 8.32 -22.05 17.07
N THR A 78 9.18 -23.00 17.45
CA THR A 78 8.79 -24.22 18.15
C THR A 78 9.52 -24.45 19.48
N GLY A 79 10.57 -23.68 19.78
CA GLY A 79 11.47 -23.93 20.90
C GLY A 79 12.50 -25.04 20.67
N LEU A 80 12.39 -25.83 19.58
CA LEU A 80 13.31 -26.92 19.28
C LEU A 80 14.67 -26.39 18.84
N GLN A 81 15.74 -26.78 19.49
CA GLN A 81 17.10 -26.36 19.18
C GLN A 81 17.82 -27.46 18.39
N LEU A 82 18.06 -27.23 17.11
CA LEU A 82 18.67 -28.18 16.17
C LEU A 82 20.14 -27.85 15.92
N SER A 83 20.95 -28.92 15.72
CA SER A 83 22.35 -28.79 15.28
C SER A 83 22.48 -28.82 13.78
N THR A 84 23.46 -28.09 13.24
CA THR A 84 23.82 -28.09 11.81
C THR A 84 25.09 -28.93 11.58
N THR A 85 25.16 -29.68 10.48
CA THR A 85 26.29 -30.57 10.19
C THR A 85 26.55 -30.75 8.69
N THR A 86 27.75 -31.10 8.33
CA THR A 86 28.15 -31.54 6.97
C THR A 86 28.10 -33.06 6.79
N LEU A 87 27.80 -33.81 7.84
CA LEU A 87 27.66 -35.25 7.77
C LEU A 87 26.45 -35.65 6.92
N ALA A 88 26.58 -36.65 6.08
CA ALA A 88 25.47 -37.17 5.27
C ALA A 88 24.60 -38.10 6.11
N ALA A 89 23.75 -37.54 6.97
CA ALA A 89 22.77 -38.33 7.73
C ALA A 89 21.76 -38.96 6.76
N GLN A 90 21.36 -40.21 7.04
CA GLN A 90 20.42 -40.97 6.23
C GLN A 90 18.98 -40.94 6.83
N ARG A 91 18.84 -40.52 8.08
CA ARG A 91 17.57 -40.44 8.81
C ARG A 91 17.55 -39.28 9.80
N ASN A 92 16.35 -38.86 10.15
CA ASN A 92 16.10 -37.78 11.12
C ASN A 92 16.86 -36.50 10.80
N CYS A 93 16.80 -36.04 9.53
CA CYS A 93 17.47 -34.82 9.12
C CYS A 93 16.68 -34.00 8.10
N ILE A 94 16.94 -32.68 8.12
CA ILE A 94 16.57 -31.74 7.04
C ILE A 94 17.81 -31.54 6.20
N LYS A 95 17.76 -31.90 4.92
CA LYS A 95 18.90 -31.81 4.00
C LYS A 95 18.73 -30.65 3.04
N LEU A 96 19.68 -29.70 3.10
CA LEU A 96 19.76 -28.58 2.16
C LEU A 96 20.70 -28.90 1.01
N SER A 97 20.29 -28.59 -0.21
CA SER A 97 21.12 -28.75 -1.41
C SER A 97 20.78 -27.67 -2.46
N SER A 98 21.64 -27.52 -3.47
CA SER A 98 21.44 -26.56 -4.57
C SER A 98 21.82 -27.22 -5.91
N VAL A 99 21.24 -28.40 -6.17
CA VAL A 99 21.52 -29.23 -7.34
C VAL A 99 20.29 -29.46 -8.23
N LEU A 100 19.15 -28.85 -7.89
CA LEU A 100 17.93 -28.90 -8.70
C LEU A 100 18.22 -28.38 -10.12
N ARG A 101 17.84 -29.14 -11.13
CA ARG A 101 17.89 -28.68 -12.52
C ARG A 101 16.60 -27.96 -12.88
N HIS A 102 16.68 -26.64 -13.02
CA HIS A 102 15.56 -25.79 -13.42
C HIS A 102 16.06 -24.54 -14.14
N THR A 103 15.30 -23.99 -15.08
CA THR A 103 15.68 -22.78 -15.84
C THR A 103 15.62 -21.51 -14.97
N ASN A 104 14.70 -21.46 -13.98
CA ASN A 104 14.65 -20.36 -13.02
C ASN A 104 15.63 -20.63 -11.87
N PRO A 105 16.65 -19.79 -11.62
CA PRO A 105 17.65 -20.00 -10.56
C PRO A 105 17.06 -19.90 -9.14
N GLU A 106 15.88 -19.31 -8.97
CA GLU A 106 15.19 -19.20 -7.68
C GLU A 106 14.22 -20.37 -7.43
N ALA A 107 14.13 -21.33 -8.34
CA ALA A 107 13.28 -22.52 -8.18
C ALA A 107 13.80 -23.43 -7.07
N TYR A 108 12.85 -24.09 -6.40
CA TYR A 108 13.14 -25.07 -5.35
C TYR A 108 12.10 -26.20 -5.31
N THR A 109 12.50 -27.29 -4.65
CA THR A 109 11.61 -28.39 -4.27
C THR A 109 11.75 -28.67 -2.78
N ILE A 110 10.64 -29.05 -2.13
CA ILE A 110 10.65 -29.65 -0.79
C ILE A 110 10.01 -31.04 -0.94
N ARG A 111 10.69 -32.07 -0.42
CA ARG A 111 10.17 -33.45 -0.36
C ARG A 111 10.27 -33.97 1.05
N VAL A 112 9.15 -34.45 1.56
CA VAL A 112 9.04 -34.97 2.93
C VAL A 112 8.73 -36.45 2.87
N ASN A 113 9.52 -37.25 3.60
CA ASN A 113 9.23 -38.65 3.91
C ASN A 113 9.51 -38.91 5.39
N SER A 114 9.22 -40.12 5.89
CA SER A 114 9.39 -40.51 7.29
C SER A 114 10.79 -40.31 7.84
N ASP A 115 11.81 -40.37 7.01
CA ASP A 115 13.21 -40.28 7.41
C ASP A 115 13.80 -38.90 7.27
N MET A 116 13.36 -38.09 6.27
CA MET A 116 14.04 -36.87 5.88
C MET A 116 13.10 -35.81 5.30
N VAL A 117 13.49 -34.54 5.46
CA VAL A 117 12.99 -33.39 4.71
C VAL A 117 14.09 -32.92 3.77
N PHE A 118 13.85 -32.96 2.47
CA PHE A 118 14.78 -32.46 1.46
C PHE A 118 14.34 -31.06 1.03
N VAL A 119 15.24 -30.10 1.05
CA VAL A 119 15.08 -28.74 0.48
C VAL A 119 16.16 -28.56 -0.57
N ASP A 120 15.79 -28.62 -1.84
CA ASP A 120 16.72 -28.55 -2.95
C ASP A 120 16.41 -27.37 -3.86
N GLY A 121 17.35 -26.45 -4.05
CA GLY A 121 17.23 -25.28 -4.91
C GLY A 121 17.97 -25.46 -6.24
N ALA A 122 17.54 -24.72 -7.28
CA ALA A 122 18.29 -24.61 -8.53
C ALA A 122 19.59 -23.78 -8.33
N SER A 123 19.62 -23.00 -7.25
CA SER A 123 20.79 -22.27 -6.78
C SER A 123 20.69 -22.12 -5.24
N ALA A 124 21.64 -21.44 -4.63
CA ALA A 124 21.55 -21.07 -3.22
C ALA A 124 20.33 -20.17 -2.94
N ALA A 125 19.91 -19.30 -3.88
CA ALA A 125 18.70 -18.50 -3.75
C ALA A 125 17.44 -19.38 -3.75
N GLY A 126 17.34 -20.35 -4.64
CA GLY A 126 16.22 -21.31 -4.63
C GLY A 126 16.14 -22.09 -3.32
N CYS A 127 17.28 -22.60 -2.81
CA CYS A 127 17.32 -23.25 -1.50
C CYS A 127 16.85 -22.34 -0.38
N PHE A 128 17.24 -21.06 -0.40
CA PHE A 128 16.78 -20.05 0.57
C PHE A 128 15.26 -19.90 0.57
N TYR A 129 14.61 -19.79 -0.61
CA TYR A 129 13.15 -19.71 -0.69
C TYR A 129 12.47 -21.00 -0.21
N GLY A 130 13.07 -22.16 -0.47
CA GLY A 130 12.63 -23.42 0.12
C GLY A 130 12.70 -23.39 1.66
N VAL A 131 13.77 -22.83 2.22
CA VAL A 131 13.94 -22.62 3.67
C VAL A 131 12.86 -21.65 4.19
N GLN A 132 12.56 -20.54 3.49
CA GLN A 132 11.48 -19.62 3.87
C GLN A 132 10.10 -20.28 3.83
N THR A 133 9.84 -21.14 2.85
CA THR A 133 8.59 -21.91 2.76
C THR A 133 8.48 -22.89 3.90
N LEU A 134 9.53 -23.64 4.23
CA LEU A 134 9.54 -24.53 5.41
C LEU A 134 9.35 -23.74 6.71
N ARG A 135 10.02 -22.58 6.88
CA ARG A 135 9.82 -21.68 8.02
C ARG A 135 8.36 -21.31 8.22
N LYS A 136 7.69 -20.86 7.16
CA LYS A 136 6.27 -20.44 7.18
C LYS A 136 5.30 -21.60 7.35
N ALA A 137 5.70 -22.82 6.96
CA ALA A 137 4.91 -24.03 7.14
C ALA A 137 4.87 -24.51 8.61
N LEU A 138 5.88 -24.19 9.41
CA LEU A 138 5.95 -24.62 10.81
C LEU A 138 4.86 -23.96 11.66
N PRO A 139 4.30 -24.67 12.67
CA PRO A 139 3.44 -24.06 13.66
C PRO A 139 4.21 -23.12 14.58
N THR A 140 3.53 -22.14 15.15
CA THR A 140 4.06 -21.25 16.20
C THR A 140 3.63 -21.72 17.57
N GLY A 141 4.59 -21.87 18.50
CA GLY A 141 4.36 -22.29 19.88
C GLY A 141 5.31 -23.39 20.32
N VAL A 142 5.62 -23.44 21.61
CA VAL A 142 6.57 -24.41 22.19
C VAL A 142 6.04 -25.84 21.99
N ALA A 143 6.85 -26.70 21.37
CA ALA A 143 6.51 -28.08 21.07
C ALA A 143 7.68 -29.03 21.47
N GLN A 144 7.38 -30.26 21.87
CA GLN A 144 8.39 -31.33 22.04
C GLN A 144 8.71 -31.98 20.70
N GLN A 145 7.76 -31.98 19.80
CA GLN A 145 7.87 -32.47 18.41
C GLN A 145 6.88 -31.77 17.50
N VAL A 146 7.20 -31.68 16.21
CA VAL A 146 6.34 -31.16 15.14
C VAL A 146 6.21 -32.22 14.07
N LEU A 147 4.99 -32.52 13.65
CA LEU A 147 4.72 -33.42 12.52
C LEU A 147 4.81 -32.60 11.24
N ILE A 148 5.65 -33.03 10.30
CA ILE A 148 5.72 -32.47 8.95
C ILE A 148 5.11 -33.49 7.99
N PRO A 149 3.92 -33.22 7.42
CA PRO A 149 3.22 -34.16 6.56
C PRO A 149 4.00 -34.55 5.32
N ALA A 150 3.86 -35.80 4.90
CA ALA A 150 4.44 -36.30 3.66
C ALA A 150 3.93 -35.45 2.46
N THR A 151 4.79 -34.59 1.95
CA THR A 151 4.43 -33.56 0.98
C THR A 151 5.53 -33.38 -0.06
N GLU A 152 5.14 -33.09 -1.27
CA GLU A 152 6.00 -32.58 -2.33
C GLU A 152 5.60 -31.14 -2.68
N VAL A 153 6.57 -30.21 -2.63
CA VAL A 153 6.43 -28.81 -3.05
C VAL A 153 7.34 -28.59 -4.25
N ASN A 154 6.82 -27.98 -5.33
CA ASN A 154 7.61 -27.51 -6.45
C ASN A 154 7.22 -26.05 -6.70
N ASP A 155 8.22 -25.15 -6.72
CA ASP A 155 7.91 -23.73 -6.73
C ASP A 155 9.03 -22.86 -7.32
N TRP A 156 8.62 -21.73 -7.93
CA TRP A 156 9.49 -20.67 -8.46
C TRP A 156 8.68 -19.39 -8.65
N PRO A 157 9.31 -18.20 -8.58
CA PRO A 157 8.60 -16.94 -8.74
C PRO A 157 8.13 -16.69 -10.18
N ARG A 158 7.03 -15.95 -10.31
CA ARG A 158 6.52 -15.42 -11.58
C ARG A 158 7.43 -14.32 -12.13
N PHE A 159 7.82 -13.35 -11.29
CA PHE A 159 8.63 -12.21 -11.70
C PHE A 159 10.05 -12.29 -11.15
N SER A 160 11.02 -11.86 -11.95
CA SER A 160 12.43 -11.77 -11.55
C SER A 160 12.71 -10.56 -10.63
N TYR A 161 11.94 -9.48 -10.79
CA TYR A 161 11.99 -8.31 -9.92
C TYR A 161 10.79 -8.33 -8.96
N ARG A 162 11.06 -8.41 -7.67
CA ARG A 162 10.06 -8.36 -6.60
C ARG A 162 10.54 -7.35 -5.57
N GLY A 163 10.04 -6.11 -5.70
CA GLY A 163 10.56 -4.95 -4.99
C GLY A 163 9.71 -4.50 -3.81
N ALA A 164 10.39 -3.85 -2.86
CA ALA A 164 9.81 -2.97 -1.88
C ALA A 164 10.77 -1.79 -1.64
N HIS A 165 10.21 -0.60 -1.47
CA HIS A 165 10.93 0.65 -1.33
C HIS A 165 10.83 1.16 0.11
N LEU A 166 11.87 1.85 0.57
CA LEU A 166 11.85 2.58 1.85
C LEU A 166 12.54 3.93 1.67
N ASP A 167 11.78 4.99 1.88
CA ASP A 167 12.31 6.35 2.03
C ASP A 167 12.94 6.51 3.42
N VAL A 168 14.20 6.91 3.45
CA VAL A 168 14.93 7.26 4.67
C VAL A 168 15.36 8.72 4.70
N ALA A 169 15.00 9.48 3.67
CA ALA A 169 15.35 10.88 3.53
C ALA A 169 14.39 11.78 4.30
N ARG A 170 13.06 11.58 4.20
CA ARG A 170 12.07 12.37 4.93
C ARG A 170 12.14 12.06 6.41
N HIS A 171 12.10 10.77 6.79
CA HIS A 171 12.41 10.35 8.16
C HIS A 171 13.51 9.28 8.17
N PHE A 172 14.58 9.56 8.92
CA PHE A 172 15.76 8.69 8.98
C PHE A 172 15.46 7.38 9.72
N VAL A 173 15.82 6.26 9.11
CA VAL A 173 15.71 4.92 9.70
C VAL A 173 17.09 4.42 10.08
N THR A 174 17.28 3.97 11.32
CA THR A 174 18.59 3.46 11.80
C THR A 174 19.05 2.21 11.06
N ALA A 175 20.36 1.97 11.01
CA ALA A 175 20.94 0.79 10.36
C ALA A 175 20.36 -0.54 10.89
N ASP A 176 20.06 -0.64 12.18
CA ASP A 176 19.44 -1.82 12.78
C ASP A 176 17.99 -2.00 12.33
N SER A 177 17.25 -0.90 12.21
CA SER A 177 15.88 -0.92 11.67
C SER A 177 15.86 -1.28 10.17
N VAL A 178 16.85 -0.83 9.40
CA VAL A 178 17.00 -1.26 7.98
C VAL A 178 17.27 -2.77 7.91
N ARG A 179 18.10 -3.35 8.79
CA ARG A 179 18.28 -4.81 8.83
C ARG A 179 16.97 -5.54 9.17
N ARG A 180 16.17 -4.98 10.09
CA ARG A 180 14.86 -5.53 10.44
C ARG A 180 13.87 -5.42 9.26
N PHE A 181 13.93 -4.36 8.47
CA PHE A 181 13.18 -4.23 7.22
C PHE A 181 13.59 -5.33 6.22
N ILE A 182 14.89 -5.56 6.04
CA ILE A 182 15.41 -6.64 5.18
C ILE A 182 14.91 -8.02 5.65
N ASP A 183 14.80 -8.27 6.98
CA ASP A 183 14.22 -9.50 7.51
C ASP A 183 12.71 -9.64 7.16
N MET A 184 11.96 -8.53 7.15
CA MET A 184 10.58 -8.52 6.67
C MET A 184 10.49 -8.86 5.19
N LEU A 185 11.35 -8.27 4.35
CA LEU A 185 11.41 -8.55 2.92
C LEU A 185 11.72 -10.04 2.65
N ALA A 186 12.70 -10.59 3.37
CA ALA A 186 13.09 -12.00 3.27
C ALA A 186 11.94 -12.96 3.60
N LEU A 187 11.15 -12.65 4.64
CA LEU A 187 9.96 -13.43 5.03
C LEU A 187 8.92 -13.48 3.89
N HIS A 188 8.81 -12.41 3.11
CA HIS A 188 7.85 -12.23 2.02
C HIS A 188 8.40 -12.61 0.63
N ASN A 189 9.57 -13.23 0.55
CA ASN A 189 10.22 -13.62 -0.69
C ASN A 189 10.51 -12.43 -1.65
N ILE A 190 10.64 -11.23 -1.12
CA ILE A 190 11.07 -10.03 -1.85
C ILE A 190 12.58 -10.14 -2.11
N ASN A 191 13.04 -9.82 -3.32
CA ASN A 191 14.45 -9.93 -3.69
C ASN A 191 15.12 -8.61 -4.10
N ARG A 192 14.36 -7.51 -4.09
CA ARG A 192 14.88 -6.16 -4.37
C ARG A 192 14.44 -5.21 -3.27
N PHE A 193 15.43 -4.56 -2.66
CA PHE A 193 15.21 -3.46 -1.71
C PHE A 193 15.61 -2.15 -2.39
N HIS A 194 14.62 -1.34 -2.75
CA HIS A 194 14.84 -0.01 -3.29
C HIS A 194 15.01 0.97 -2.10
N TRP A 195 16.20 1.55 -1.96
CA TRP A 195 16.58 2.38 -0.83
C TRP A 195 16.71 3.83 -1.26
N HIS A 196 15.72 4.65 -0.95
CA HIS A 196 15.68 6.08 -1.27
C HIS A 196 16.51 6.86 -0.25
N LEU A 197 17.74 7.23 -0.65
CA LEU A 197 18.79 7.72 0.23
C LEU A 197 18.90 9.26 0.28
N THR A 198 18.30 9.97 -0.68
CA THR A 198 18.45 11.42 -0.80
C THR A 198 17.16 12.08 -1.24
N ASP A 199 16.84 13.21 -0.61
CA ASP A 199 15.69 14.04 -0.97
C ASP A 199 15.88 15.47 -0.42
N ASP A 200 14.95 16.38 -0.66
CA ASP A 200 14.99 17.78 -0.24
C ASP A 200 15.17 17.95 1.28
N GLN A 201 14.64 17.02 2.07
CA GLN A 201 14.64 17.06 3.53
C GLN A 201 15.82 16.34 4.18
N GLY A 202 16.67 15.68 3.38
CA GLY A 202 17.86 15.05 3.92
C GLY A 202 18.66 14.20 2.95
N TRP A 203 19.98 14.33 3.02
CA TRP A 203 20.97 13.49 2.35
C TRP A 203 21.48 12.42 3.31
N ARG A 204 21.29 11.13 3.03
CA ARG A 204 21.51 10.06 4.02
C ARG A 204 22.72 9.16 3.76
N ILE A 205 23.47 9.33 2.68
CA ILE A 205 24.63 8.52 2.35
C ILE A 205 25.93 9.32 2.41
N GLU A 206 26.97 8.77 3.07
CA GLU A 206 28.30 9.38 3.10
C GLU A 206 28.96 9.31 1.72
N ILE A 207 29.27 10.48 1.15
CA ILE A 207 30.11 10.65 -0.05
C ILE A 207 31.39 11.34 0.41
N LYS A 208 32.52 10.65 0.35
CA LYS A 208 33.79 11.15 0.90
C LYS A 208 34.30 12.35 0.15
N LYS A 209 34.11 12.40 -1.16
CA LYS A 209 34.49 13.53 -2.00
C LYS A 209 33.69 14.80 -1.67
N TYR A 210 32.48 14.65 -1.16
CA TYR A 210 31.57 15.75 -0.82
C TYR A 210 31.11 15.70 0.66
N PRO A 211 32.02 15.94 1.63
CA PRO A 211 31.74 15.73 3.05
C PRO A 211 30.66 16.66 3.63
N LEU A 212 30.36 17.81 2.99
CA LEU A 212 29.29 18.70 3.45
C LEU A 212 27.91 18.10 3.23
N LEU A 213 27.74 17.13 2.34
CA LEU A 213 26.46 16.42 2.16
C LEU A 213 25.96 15.79 3.46
N THR A 214 26.85 15.20 4.26
CA THR A 214 26.48 14.62 5.56
C THR A 214 26.62 15.60 6.73
N LYS A 215 27.48 16.62 6.62
CA LYS A 215 27.63 17.64 7.67
C LYS A 215 26.47 18.63 7.69
N ILE A 216 25.97 19.03 6.53
CA ILE A 216 24.90 20.02 6.32
C ILE A 216 23.65 19.32 5.79
N GLY A 217 23.74 18.68 4.62
CA GLY A 217 22.60 18.09 3.91
C GLY A 217 21.86 17.02 4.68
N ALA A 218 22.50 16.32 5.64
CA ALA A 218 21.87 15.31 6.47
C ALA A 218 21.05 15.88 7.65
N ARG A 219 20.97 17.21 7.81
CA ARG A 219 20.36 17.84 8.99
C ARG A 219 19.45 18.99 8.60
N ARG A 220 18.21 18.99 9.08
CA ARG A 220 17.30 20.14 9.00
C ARG A 220 17.07 20.75 10.38
N ALA A 221 16.78 22.05 10.45
CA ALA A 221 16.65 22.78 11.71
C ALA A 221 15.38 22.39 12.48
N GLN A 222 14.32 22.03 11.78
CA GLN A 222 13.00 21.65 12.33
C GLN A 222 12.20 20.93 11.25
N THR A 223 11.03 20.39 11.62
CA THR A 223 10.11 19.73 10.69
C THR A 223 8.74 20.36 10.80
N VAL A 224 8.05 20.53 9.67
CA VAL A 224 6.65 20.97 9.65
C VAL A 224 5.74 19.97 10.36
N ILE A 225 4.72 20.46 11.05
CA ILE A 225 3.73 19.64 11.73
C ILE A 225 2.56 19.35 10.78
N GLY A 226 2.12 18.09 10.71
CA GLY A 226 1.01 17.65 9.88
C GLY A 226 1.18 17.96 8.40
N HIS A 227 0.05 18.19 7.71
CA HIS A 227 0.02 18.46 6.26
C HIS A 227 0.34 19.93 5.95
N ASN A 228 1.64 20.31 6.15
CA ASN A 228 2.14 21.67 5.87
C ASN A 228 1.33 22.77 6.56
N SER A 229 1.06 22.59 7.84
CA SER A 229 0.21 23.53 8.64
C SER A 229 0.81 24.94 8.79
N GLY A 230 2.05 25.16 8.36
CA GLY A 230 2.82 26.37 8.63
C GLY A 230 3.40 26.44 10.05
N GLN A 231 3.12 25.44 10.89
CA GLN A 231 3.71 25.28 12.23
C GLN A 231 4.86 24.27 12.17
N TYR A 232 5.87 24.47 13.02
CA TYR A 232 7.07 23.65 13.07
C TYR A 232 7.32 23.13 14.47
N ASP A 233 7.98 21.96 14.57
CA ASP A 233 8.29 21.32 15.85
C ASP A 233 9.47 21.96 16.60
N GLY A 234 10.21 22.87 15.95
CA GLY A 234 11.38 23.54 16.53
C GLY A 234 12.53 22.60 16.91
N THR A 235 12.51 21.34 16.44
CA THR A 235 13.47 20.32 16.84
C THR A 235 14.40 19.96 15.69
N PRO A 236 15.74 20.13 15.83
CA PRO A 236 16.70 19.68 14.84
C PRO A 236 16.58 18.19 14.56
N TYR A 237 16.53 17.83 13.28
CA TYR A 237 16.36 16.45 12.83
C TYR A 237 17.45 16.03 11.84
N GLY A 238 17.94 14.79 11.92
CA GLY A 238 18.92 14.31 10.96
C GLY A 238 19.46 12.92 11.26
N GLY A 239 20.33 12.45 10.38
CA GLY A 239 21.01 11.17 10.42
C GLY A 239 21.55 10.82 9.04
N TYR A 240 22.54 9.93 8.99
CA TYR A 240 23.10 9.41 7.75
C TYR A 240 23.78 8.07 8.01
N TYR A 241 24.03 7.33 6.94
CA TYR A 241 24.80 6.08 6.96
C TYR A 241 26.23 6.34 6.52
N THR A 242 27.20 5.86 7.29
CA THR A 242 28.60 5.81 6.86
C THR A 242 28.75 4.76 5.74
N GLN A 243 29.82 4.88 4.94
CA GLN A 243 30.12 3.84 3.95
C GLN A 243 30.33 2.45 4.58
N LYS A 244 30.75 2.41 5.86
CA LYS A 244 30.84 1.15 6.61
C LYS A 244 29.45 0.58 6.88
N ASP A 245 28.49 1.40 7.35
CA ASP A 245 27.10 0.98 7.58
C ASP A 245 26.48 0.43 6.30
N ILE A 246 26.66 1.14 5.17
CA ILE A 246 26.19 0.71 3.85
C ILE A 246 26.74 -0.69 3.49
N LYS A 247 28.06 -0.88 3.58
CA LYS A 247 28.69 -2.18 3.27
C LYS A 247 28.18 -3.30 4.17
N ASP A 248 27.97 -3.03 5.45
CA ASP A 248 27.45 -4.01 6.40
C ASP A 248 25.98 -4.37 6.10
N ILE A 249 25.15 -3.38 5.70
CA ILE A 249 23.74 -3.60 5.31
C ILE A 249 23.68 -4.35 3.96
N VAL A 250 24.48 -3.98 2.98
CA VAL A 250 24.56 -4.68 1.68
C VAL A 250 24.91 -6.15 1.86
N ARG A 251 25.92 -6.44 2.71
CA ARG A 251 26.28 -7.83 3.04
C ARG A 251 25.13 -8.58 3.71
N TYR A 252 24.44 -7.95 4.67
CA TYR A 252 23.31 -8.52 5.40
C TYR A 252 22.14 -8.86 4.47
N ALA A 253 21.85 -8.00 3.49
CA ALA A 253 20.85 -8.24 2.45
C ALA A 253 21.25 -9.40 1.51
N ALA A 254 22.52 -9.42 1.06
CA ALA A 254 23.05 -10.46 0.19
C ALA A 254 22.97 -11.86 0.82
N GLU A 255 23.15 -11.96 2.13
CA GLU A 255 22.97 -13.20 2.89
C GLU A 255 21.53 -13.74 2.86
N ARG A 256 20.54 -12.88 2.50
CA ARG A 256 19.12 -13.18 2.33
C ARG A 256 18.69 -13.19 0.87
N HIS A 257 19.65 -13.17 -0.05
CA HIS A 257 19.41 -13.10 -1.50
C HIS A 257 18.58 -11.87 -1.92
N ILE A 258 18.76 -10.76 -1.19
CA ILE A 258 18.16 -9.46 -1.49
C ILE A 258 19.25 -8.55 -2.05
N THR A 259 18.99 -7.98 -3.23
CA THR A 259 19.85 -6.95 -3.83
C THR A 259 19.30 -5.58 -3.45
N ILE A 260 20.15 -4.71 -2.92
CA ILE A 260 19.77 -3.32 -2.63
C ILE A 260 20.00 -2.48 -3.88
N ILE A 261 18.97 -1.75 -4.30
CA ILE A 261 19.02 -0.75 -5.36
C ILE A 261 19.05 0.62 -4.68
N PRO A 262 20.19 1.32 -4.67
CA PRO A 262 20.25 2.66 -4.11
C PRO A 262 19.60 3.66 -5.04
N GLU A 263 18.90 4.65 -4.48
CA GLU A 263 18.42 5.81 -5.21
C GLU A 263 19.13 7.07 -4.76
N ILE A 264 19.63 7.83 -5.73
CA ILE A 264 20.10 9.20 -5.61
C ILE A 264 19.23 10.02 -6.55
N ASP A 265 18.22 10.66 -6.01
CA ASP A 265 17.24 11.38 -6.80
C ASP A 265 17.83 12.65 -7.42
N MET A 266 17.55 12.86 -8.73
CA MET A 266 18.03 14.00 -9.49
C MET A 266 17.18 14.20 -10.76
N PRO A 267 17.08 15.44 -11.28
CA PRO A 267 17.64 16.71 -10.82
C PRO A 267 16.73 17.48 -9.85
N GLY A 268 15.48 17.04 -9.64
CA GLY A 268 14.60 17.43 -8.55
C GLY A 268 15.04 16.84 -7.21
N HIS A 269 14.34 17.11 -6.12
CA HIS A 269 14.56 16.55 -4.78
C HIS A 269 16.02 16.66 -4.27
N MET A 270 16.72 17.72 -4.67
CA MET A 270 18.15 17.93 -4.40
C MET A 270 18.43 19.08 -3.44
N GLN A 271 17.41 19.66 -2.79
CA GLN A 271 17.64 20.86 -1.96
C GLN A 271 18.56 20.58 -0.77
N ALA A 272 18.59 19.37 -0.22
CA ALA A 272 19.58 19.02 0.81
C ALA A 272 21.03 19.07 0.29
N ALA A 273 21.26 18.66 -0.95
CA ALA A 273 22.56 18.79 -1.61
C ALA A 273 22.89 20.25 -1.92
N LEU A 274 21.92 21.04 -2.39
CA LEU A 274 22.07 22.48 -2.65
C LEU A 274 22.36 23.27 -1.38
N ALA A 275 21.81 22.87 -0.24
CA ALA A 275 22.16 23.49 1.05
C ALA A 275 23.62 23.24 1.43
N ALA A 276 24.20 22.11 1.02
CA ALA A 276 25.60 21.76 1.24
C ALA A 276 26.55 22.39 0.21
N TYR A 277 26.14 22.49 -1.05
CA TYR A 277 26.90 22.97 -2.20
C TYR A 277 26.04 23.90 -3.06
N PRO A 278 25.86 25.18 -2.63
CA PRO A 278 24.92 26.09 -3.29
C PRO A 278 25.21 26.38 -4.76
N GLU A 279 26.50 26.28 -5.16
CA GLU A 279 26.93 26.49 -6.54
C GLU A 279 26.36 25.47 -7.55
N LEU A 280 25.79 24.35 -7.08
CA LEU A 280 25.14 23.36 -7.93
C LEU A 280 23.71 23.78 -8.34
N GLY A 281 23.13 24.78 -7.68
CA GLY A 281 21.81 25.32 -7.99
C GLY A 281 21.83 26.48 -8.95
N CYS A 282 20.69 26.80 -9.55
CA CYS A 282 20.57 27.88 -10.54
C CYS A 282 20.81 29.28 -9.97
N SER A 283 20.39 29.54 -8.71
CA SER A 283 20.60 30.85 -8.03
C SER A 283 21.95 30.98 -7.38
N GLY A 284 22.68 29.87 -7.12
CA GLY A 284 23.92 29.88 -6.34
C GLY A 284 23.69 30.05 -4.83
N GLY A 285 22.46 30.01 -4.36
CA GLY A 285 22.06 30.03 -2.94
C GLY A 285 21.77 31.46 -2.41
N PRO A 286 21.62 31.61 -1.08
CA PRO A 286 21.71 30.52 -0.09
C PRO A 286 20.52 29.54 -0.13
N TYR A 287 20.77 28.28 0.16
CA TYR A 287 19.74 27.24 0.32
C TYR A 287 19.79 26.68 1.75
N GLN A 288 18.65 26.16 2.22
CA GLN A 288 18.55 25.42 3.47
C GLN A 288 17.97 24.03 3.18
N VAL A 289 18.36 23.03 3.99
CA VAL A 289 17.69 21.71 3.94
C VAL A 289 16.21 21.92 4.22
N TRP A 290 15.37 21.36 3.35
CA TRP A 290 13.95 21.68 3.37
C TRP A 290 13.27 21.13 4.62
N GLN A 291 12.26 21.85 5.10
CA GLN A 291 11.60 21.60 6.38
C GLN A 291 10.10 21.28 6.21
N GLN A 292 9.63 21.26 4.98
CA GLN A 292 8.23 21.00 4.60
C GLN A 292 8.14 19.74 3.71
N TRP A 293 6.92 19.38 3.36
CA TRP A 293 6.63 18.26 2.45
C TRP A 293 6.22 18.76 1.08
N GLY A 294 6.42 17.96 0.03
CA GLY A 294 6.06 18.25 -1.35
C GLY A 294 7.27 18.53 -2.23
N VAL A 295 7.11 19.36 -3.26
CA VAL A 295 8.08 19.65 -4.31
C VAL A 295 8.58 21.09 -4.21
N THR A 296 9.90 21.26 -4.26
CA THR A 296 10.54 22.61 -4.26
C THR A 296 11.01 22.99 -5.66
N ASP A 297 10.98 24.28 -5.99
CA ASP A 297 11.59 24.81 -7.23
C ASP A 297 13.12 24.76 -7.25
N SER A 298 13.75 24.42 -6.12
CA SER A 298 15.22 24.38 -5.99
C SER A 298 15.79 23.07 -6.55
N VAL A 299 16.16 23.09 -7.82
CA VAL A 299 16.68 21.93 -8.55
C VAL A 299 18.13 22.13 -8.98
N LEU A 300 18.83 21.04 -9.36
CA LEU A 300 20.18 21.11 -9.91
C LEU A 300 20.24 21.99 -11.18
N CYS A 301 21.29 22.79 -11.29
CA CYS A 301 21.55 23.62 -12.48
C CYS A 301 22.22 22.81 -13.58
N VAL A 302 21.46 22.28 -14.53
CA VAL A 302 21.97 21.45 -15.63
C VAL A 302 22.89 22.23 -16.59
N GLY A 303 22.78 23.53 -16.62
CA GLY A 303 23.68 24.41 -17.39
C GLY A 303 25.06 24.58 -16.77
N ASN A 304 25.32 24.02 -15.59
CA ASN A 304 26.59 24.15 -14.89
C ASN A 304 27.40 22.84 -14.97
N ASP A 305 28.59 22.84 -15.59
CA ASP A 305 29.42 21.64 -15.71
C ASP A 305 29.81 21.03 -14.35
N LYS A 306 29.94 21.87 -13.29
CA LYS A 306 30.15 21.35 -11.94
C LYS A 306 29.05 20.39 -11.48
N THR A 307 27.83 20.60 -11.95
CA THR A 307 26.69 19.71 -11.64
C THR A 307 26.88 18.34 -12.28
N LEU A 308 27.32 18.28 -13.53
CA LEU A 308 27.59 17.01 -14.22
C LEU A 308 28.74 16.26 -13.53
N HIS A 309 29.84 16.94 -13.21
CA HIS A 309 30.94 16.34 -12.45
C HIS A 309 30.53 15.88 -11.05
N PHE A 310 29.66 16.62 -10.36
CA PHE A 310 29.13 16.22 -9.06
C PHE A 310 28.34 14.92 -9.17
N ILE A 311 27.50 14.80 -10.20
CA ILE A 311 26.71 13.59 -10.46
C ILE A 311 27.64 12.39 -10.72
N ASP A 312 28.63 12.54 -11.61
CA ASP A 312 29.59 11.47 -11.92
C ASP A 312 30.33 11.01 -10.65
N ASP A 313 30.85 11.94 -9.87
CA ASP A 313 31.59 11.66 -8.64
C ASP A 313 30.73 10.95 -7.57
N VAL A 314 29.46 11.33 -7.43
CA VAL A 314 28.52 10.70 -6.50
C VAL A 314 28.20 9.28 -6.97
N LEU A 315 27.91 9.10 -8.25
CA LEU A 315 27.61 7.80 -8.84
C LEU A 315 28.79 6.84 -8.77
N ASP A 316 30.03 7.32 -8.93
CA ASP A 316 31.27 6.52 -8.75
C ASP A 316 31.34 5.92 -7.35
N GLU A 317 31.12 6.72 -6.29
CA GLU A 317 31.15 6.22 -4.91
C GLU A 317 29.96 5.29 -4.62
N VAL A 318 28.77 5.59 -5.14
CA VAL A 318 27.59 4.74 -4.99
C VAL A 318 27.80 3.38 -5.64
N VAL A 319 28.30 3.32 -6.87
CA VAL A 319 28.60 2.08 -7.59
C VAL A 319 29.64 1.24 -6.85
N ALA A 320 30.64 1.87 -6.23
CA ALA A 320 31.66 1.18 -5.43
C ALA A 320 31.09 0.57 -4.13
N LEU A 321 29.99 1.10 -3.62
CA LEU A 321 29.32 0.62 -2.38
C LEU A 321 28.28 -0.46 -2.65
N PHE A 322 27.58 -0.39 -3.79
CA PHE A 322 26.45 -1.26 -4.11
C PHE A 322 26.77 -2.16 -5.32
N PRO A 323 26.80 -3.49 -5.12
CA PRO A 323 27.07 -4.44 -6.20
C PRO A 323 25.85 -4.67 -7.10
N SER A 324 24.80 -3.87 -6.98
CA SER A 324 23.59 -3.97 -7.77
C SER A 324 23.86 -3.76 -9.26
N GLU A 325 23.19 -4.52 -10.12
CA GLU A 325 23.13 -4.25 -11.56
C GLU A 325 22.48 -2.90 -11.84
N TYR A 326 21.51 -2.50 -10.99
CA TYR A 326 20.70 -1.29 -11.14
C TYR A 326 21.09 -0.21 -10.13
N ILE A 327 21.11 1.05 -10.60
CA ILE A 327 21.16 2.25 -9.79
C ILE A 327 19.93 3.10 -10.17
N HIS A 328 19.17 3.55 -9.18
CA HIS A 328 18.02 4.43 -9.40
C HIS A 328 18.45 5.89 -9.27
N ILE A 329 18.05 6.72 -10.24
CA ILE A 329 18.43 8.14 -10.28
C ILE A 329 17.24 9.10 -10.05
N GLY A 330 16.07 8.59 -9.65
CA GLY A 330 14.86 9.39 -9.51
C GLY A 330 14.32 9.87 -10.85
N GLY A 331 14.30 11.17 -11.04
CA GLY A 331 13.87 11.83 -12.28
C GLY A 331 12.46 12.39 -12.21
N ASP A 332 11.78 12.20 -11.08
CA ASP A 332 10.42 12.63 -10.83
C ASP A 332 10.31 14.11 -10.43
N GLU A 333 9.13 14.64 -10.59
CA GLU A 333 8.62 15.90 -10.04
C GLU A 333 9.58 17.12 -10.15
N CYS A 334 10.46 17.15 -11.15
CA CYS A 334 11.42 18.23 -11.31
C CYS A 334 10.77 19.48 -11.93
N PRO A 335 10.56 20.60 -11.18
CA PRO A 335 10.01 21.82 -11.75
C PRO A 335 10.97 22.48 -12.74
N LYS A 336 10.42 23.02 -13.84
CA LYS A 336 11.20 23.68 -14.90
C LYS A 336 11.33 25.19 -14.69
N THR A 337 10.72 25.73 -13.63
CA THR A 337 10.62 27.18 -13.32
C THR A 337 11.98 27.87 -13.27
N MET A 338 12.92 27.27 -12.53
CA MET A 338 14.26 27.83 -12.39
C MET A 338 15.07 27.75 -13.67
N TRP A 339 14.96 26.67 -14.44
CA TRP A 339 15.70 26.51 -15.70
C TRP A 339 15.26 27.50 -16.77
N LYS A 340 13.97 27.82 -16.85
CA LYS A 340 13.44 28.85 -17.79
C LYS A 340 14.07 30.21 -17.57
N ARG A 341 14.49 30.53 -16.35
CA ARG A 341 15.08 31.83 -15.96
C ARG A 341 16.59 31.80 -15.84
N CYS A 342 17.22 30.63 -15.79
CA CYS A 342 18.66 30.47 -15.57
C CYS A 342 19.46 30.67 -16.86
N PRO A 343 20.32 31.70 -16.96
CA PRO A 343 21.10 31.91 -18.16
C PRO A 343 22.01 30.73 -18.54
N LYS A 344 22.55 30.00 -17.55
CA LYS A 344 23.39 28.82 -17.79
C LYS A 344 22.58 27.68 -18.41
N CYS A 345 21.37 27.40 -17.88
CA CYS A 345 20.49 26.36 -18.42
C CYS A 345 20.02 26.70 -19.84
N GLN A 346 19.67 27.97 -20.09
CA GLN A 346 19.28 28.43 -21.43
C GLN A 346 20.45 28.35 -22.42
N ALA A 347 21.70 28.69 -21.96
CA ALA A 347 22.89 28.53 -22.79
C ALA A 347 23.17 27.04 -23.12
N ARG A 348 22.96 26.12 -22.16
CA ARG A 348 23.07 24.66 -22.41
C ARG A 348 22.03 24.20 -23.42
N ILE A 349 20.75 24.60 -23.28
CA ILE A 349 19.67 24.30 -24.23
C ILE A 349 20.07 24.70 -25.65
N ALA A 350 20.63 25.92 -25.80
CA ALA A 350 21.09 26.43 -27.10
C ALA A 350 22.29 25.63 -27.66
N ALA A 351 23.29 25.36 -26.81
CA ALA A 351 24.50 24.64 -27.19
C ALA A 351 24.25 23.19 -27.61
N GLU A 352 23.34 22.50 -26.90
CA GLU A 352 22.97 21.11 -27.17
C GLU A 352 21.80 20.98 -28.18
N HIS A 353 21.34 22.10 -28.74
CA HIS A 353 20.23 22.15 -29.71
C HIS A 353 18.93 21.50 -29.20
N LEU A 354 18.64 21.67 -27.90
CA LEU A 354 17.46 21.09 -27.25
C LEU A 354 16.18 21.90 -27.58
N GLN A 355 15.62 21.67 -28.77
CA GLN A 355 14.45 22.41 -29.22
C GLN A 355 13.15 21.78 -28.72
N ALA A 356 12.19 22.64 -28.36
CA ALA A 356 10.82 22.22 -28.11
C ALA A 356 10.18 21.64 -29.37
N ASP A 357 9.30 20.67 -29.21
CA ASP A 357 8.42 20.14 -30.27
C ASP A 357 6.95 20.15 -29.81
N GLY A 358 6.06 19.54 -30.58
CA GLY A 358 4.63 19.45 -30.23
C GLY A 358 4.30 18.62 -28.99
N ARG A 359 5.29 17.93 -28.38
CA ARG A 359 5.12 17.05 -27.21
C ARG A 359 5.92 17.50 -26.02
N HIS A 360 7.11 18.07 -26.23
CA HIS A 360 8.09 18.34 -25.19
C HIS A 360 8.62 19.77 -25.26
N THR A 361 8.79 20.38 -24.09
CA THR A 361 9.45 21.70 -23.96
C THR A 361 10.98 21.54 -24.05
N ALA A 362 11.69 22.64 -24.26
CA ALA A 362 13.15 22.65 -24.25
C ALA A 362 13.73 22.26 -22.89
N GLU A 363 13.05 22.61 -21.80
CA GLU A 363 13.44 22.28 -20.44
C GLU A 363 13.21 20.80 -20.09
N GLU A 364 12.16 20.14 -20.63
CA GLU A 364 12.00 18.68 -20.52
C GLU A 364 13.11 17.95 -21.28
N ARG A 365 13.53 18.47 -22.43
CA ARG A 365 14.70 17.95 -23.15
C ARG A 365 16.01 18.19 -22.39
N LEU A 366 16.10 19.28 -21.64
CA LEU A 366 17.24 19.53 -20.76
C LEU A 366 17.29 18.53 -19.62
N GLN A 367 16.15 18.14 -19.06
CA GLN A 367 16.10 17.02 -18.08
C GLN A 367 16.54 15.70 -18.73
N SER A 368 16.02 15.37 -19.90
CA SER A 368 16.44 14.18 -20.66
C SER A 368 17.94 14.20 -20.98
N PHE A 369 18.54 15.36 -21.26
CA PHE A 369 20.00 15.50 -21.43
C PHE A 369 20.75 15.07 -20.18
N LEU A 370 20.37 15.54 -18.98
CA LEU A 370 21.00 15.15 -17.71
C LEU A 370 20.81 13.65 -17.42
N ILE A 371 19.59 13.12 -17.63
CA ILE A 371 19.30 11.71 -17.44
C ILE A 371 20.17 10.83 -18.35
N ARG A 372 20.33 11.22 -19.62
CA ARG A 372 21.23 10.50 -20.55
C ARG A 372 22.69 10.58 -20.13
N HIS A 373 23.13 11.72 -19.59
CA HIS A 373 24.48 11.86 -19.05
C HIS A 373 24.70 10.86 -17.92
N ALA A 374 23.81 10.82 -16.93
CA ALA A 374 23.87 9.87 -15.81
C ALA A 374 23.80 8.41 -16.28
N GLU A 375 22.92 8.09 -17.25
CA GLU A 375 22.84 6.73 -17.84
C GLU A 375 24.14 6.34 -18.51
N GLN A 376 24.71 7.21 -19.35
CA GLN A 376 25.97 6.92 -20.05
C GLN A 376 27.10 6.67 -19.06
N HIS A 377 27.19 7.47 -17.99
CA HIS A 377 28.18 7.27 -16.94
C HIS A 377 27.98 5.93 -16.23
N LEU A 378 26.75 5.59 -15.83
CA LEU A 378 26.44 4.30 -15.22
C LEU A 378 26.72 3.12 -16.15
N ASN A 379 26.42 3.22 -17.46
CA ASN A 379 26.73 2.21 -18.43
C ASN A 379 28.25 1.98 -18.58
N GLN A 380 29.06 3.03 -18.53
CA GLN A 380 30.54 2.93 -18.52
C GLN A 380 31.05 2.20 -17.27
N LEU A 381 30.36 2.35 -16.15
CA LEU A 381 30.62 1.62 -14.90
C LEU A 381 30.01 0.21 -14.86
N GLY A 382 29.40 -0.25 -15.96
CA GLY A 382 28.78 -1.57 -16.07
C GLY A 382 27.47 -1.70 -15.28
N ARG A 383 26.73 -0.60 -15.09
CA ARG A 383 25.43 -0.55 -14.38
C ARG A 383 24.31 -0.13 -15.33
N GLN A 384 23.08 -0.48 -14.98
CA GLN A 384 21.86 -0.06 -15.67
C GLN A 384 21.13 0.98 -14.82
N MET A 385 20.59 1.98 -15.48
CA MET A 385 19.80 3.02 -14.85
C MET A 385 18.35 2.56 -14.65
N ILE A 386 17.77 2.90 -13.49
CA ILE A 386 16.33 2.96 -13.29
C ILE A 386 15.96 4.43 -13.05
N GLY A 387 14.79 4.85 -13.54
CA GLY A 387 14.18 6.13 -13.18
C GLY A 387 12.67 6.04 -13.13
N TRP A 388 12.03 7.00 -12.47
CA TRP A 388 10.59 7.12 -12.45
C TRP A 388 10.06 7.40 -13.87
N ASP A 389 8.75 7.28 -14.09
CA ASP A 389 8.17 7.35 -15.44
C ASP A 389 8.21 8.77 -16.07
N GLU A 390 8.60 9.82 -15.32
CA GLU A 390 8.96 11.13 -15.88
C GLU A 390 10.22 11.08 -16.77
N THR A 391 11.05 10.06 -16.69
CA THR A 391 12.17 9.86 -17.60
C THR A 391 11.72 9.63 -19.07
N LEU A 392 10.44 9.35 -19.30
CA LEU A 392 9.84 9.34 -20.63
C LEU A 392 9.73 10.75 -21.23
N GLU A 393 9.65 11.78 -20.39
CA GLU A 393 9.52 13.16 -20.81
C GLU A 393 10.82 13.67 -21.46
N GLY A 394 10.71 14.33 -22.61
CA GLY A 394 11.87 14.82 -23.36
C GLY A 394 12.67 13.75 -24.10
N GLY A 395 12.30 12.47 -23.98
CA GLY A 395 12.90 11.32 -24.67
C GLY A 395 13.69 10.41 -23.74
N LEU A 396 13.28 9.14 -23.70
CA LEU A 396 13.86 8.10 -22.85
C LEU A 396 15.33 7.80 -23.21
N ALA A 397 16.16 7.58 -22.20
CA ALA A 397 17.55 7.14 -22.37
C ALA A 397 17.57 5.68 -22.88
N PRO A 398 18.52 5.29 -23.78
CA PRO A 398 18.44 4.06 -24.59
C PRO A 398 18.32 2.73 -23.80
N ASN A 399 18.97 2.65 -22.63
CA ASN A 399 18.99 1.42 -21.82
C ASN A 399 18.27 1.57 -20.48
N ALA A 400 17.51 2.66 -20.31
CA ALA A 400 16.79 2.94 -19.07
C ALA A 400 15.72 1.88 -18.78
N THR A 401 15.62 1.48 -17.51
CA THR A 401 14.48 0.75 -16.96
C THR A 401 13.52 1.77 -16.35
N VAL A 402 12.24 1.69 -16.67
CA VAL A 402 11.23 2.65 -16.22
C VAL A 402 10.46 2.08 -15.03
N MET A 403 10.36 2.88 -13.96
CA MET A 403 9.53 2.58 -12.80
C MET A 403 8.25 3.43 -12.88
N SER A 404 7.10 2.77 -13.16
CA SER A 404 5.82 3.45 -13.46
C SER A 404 4.99 3.63 -12.21
N TRP A 405 4.89 4.87 -11.71
CA TRP A 405 4.20 5.20 -10.45
C TRP A 405 2.91 6.03 -10.65
N ARG A 406 2.85 6.89 -11.67
CA ARG A 406 1.68 7.75 -11.97
C ARG A 406 0.49 6.97 -12.57
N GLY A 407 0.45 5.66 -12.36
CA GLY A 407 -0.48 4.71 -12.91
C GLY A 407 0.24 3.71 -13.83
N GLU A 408 -0.51 3.07 -14.74
CA GLU A 408 0.06 2.05 -15.64
C GLU A 408 0.52 2.64 -16.98
N GLY A 409 0.14 3.87 -17.30
CA GLY A 409 0.34 4.50 -18.63
C GLY A 409 1.81 4.59 -19.04
N GLY A 410 2.67 5.08 -18.13
CA GLY A 410 4.11 5.18 -18.38
C GLY A 410 4.76 3.82 -18.60
N GLY A 411 4.36 2.81 -17.82
CA GLY A 411 4.83 1.44 -17.99
C GLY A 411 4.40 0.81 -19.32
N ILE A 412 3.17 1.05 -19.74
CA ILE A 412 2.66 0.59 -21.04
C ILE A 412 3.45 1.24 -22.18
N GLU A 413 3.69 2.55 -22.11
CA GLU A 413 4.48 3.26 -23.11
C GLU A 413 5.92 2.74 -23.18
N ALA A 414 6.60 2.59 -22.03
CA ALA A 414 7.96 2.06 -21.97
C ALA A 414 8.07 0.62 -22.51
N ALA A 415 7.11 -0.26 -22.17
CA ALA A 415 7.08 -1.63 -22.68
C ALA A 415 6.92 -1.68 -24.21
N ARG A 416 6.08 -0.82 -24.78
CA ARG A 416 5.94 -0.66 -26.24
C ARG A 416 7.21 -0.15 -26.92
N LEU A 417 7.98 0.66 -26.20
CA LEU A 417 9.32 1.11 -26.63
C LEU A 417 10.41 0.04 -26.38
N LYS A 418 10.03 -1.13 -25.88
CA LYS A 418 10.91 -2.29 -25.58
C LYS A 418 11.89 -2.04 -24.44
N HIS A 419 11.53 -1.16 -23.50
CA HIS A 419 12.25 -0.94 -22.25
C HIS A 419 11.72 -1.84 -21.14
N LYS A 420 12.61 -2.30 -20.25
CA LYS A 420 12.21 -3.00 -19.03
C LYS A 420 11.38 -2.08 -18.14
N VAL A 421 10.35 -2.62 -17.52
CA VAL A 421 9.40 -1.87 -16.70
C VAL A 421 9.21 -2.55 -15.34
N ILE A 422 9.19 -1.75 -14.30
CA ILE A 422 8.79 -2.13 -12.95
C ILE A 422 7.52 -1.36 -12.63
N MET A 423 6.43 -2.09 -12.33
CA MET A 423 5.13 -1.48 -12.06
C MET A 423 5.01 -1.09 -10.58
N THR A 424 4.73 0.19 -10.33
CA THR A 424 4.55 0.74 -8.98
C THR A 424 3.38 1.72 -8.89
N PRO A 425 2.21 1.45 -9.54
CA PRO A 425 1.15 2.44 -9.63
C PRO A 425 0.65 2.83 -8.24
N ASN A 426 0.60 4.14 -7.97
CA ASN A 426 0.26 4.69 -6.67
C ASN A 426 -1.11 4.24 -6.16
N THR A 427 -2.06 3.98 -7.05
CA THR A 427 -3.40 3.50 -6.70
C THR A 427 -3.43 2.09 -6.12
N TYR A 428 -2.36 1.28 -6.30
CA TYR A 428 -2.28 -0.12 -5.85
C TYR A 428 -1.10 -0.41 -4.93
N LEU A 429 0.01 0.37 -5.03
CA LEU A 429 1.29 -0.03 -4.45
C LEU A 429 1.97 1.07 -3.61
N TYR A 430 1.28 2.17 -3.26
CA TYR A 430 1.79 3.18 -2.33
C TYR A 430 1.35 2.84 -0.90
N PHE A 431 2.26 2.29 -0.13
CA PHE A 431 1.98 1.79 1.22
C PHE A 431 2.01 2.89 2.29
N ASP A 432 2.27 4.12 1.92
CA ASP A 432 2.08 5.34 2.73
C ASP A 432 0.61 5.81 2.79
N TYR A 433 -0.31 5.17 2.05
CA TYR A 433 -1.75 5.41 2.11
C TYR A 433 -2.41 4.69 3.29
N TYR A 434 -3.55 5.23 3.77
CA TYR A 434 -4.35 4.61 4.83
C TYR A 434 -4.79 3.18 4.48
N GLN A 435 -4.75 2.27 5.45
CA GLN A 435 -5.21 0.89 5.29
C GLN A 435 -6.70 0.73 5.61
N SER A 436 -7.28 1.66 6.38
CA SER A 436 -8.70 1.70 6.73
C SER A 436 -9.34 2.99 6.21
N ALA A 437 -10.64 2.93 5.89
CA ALA A 437 -11.44 4.10 5.61
C ALA A 437 -11.72 4.94 6.89
N ASP A 438 -11.59 4.34 8.05
CA ASP A 438 -11.70 5.01 9.36
C ASP A 438 -10.36 5.64 9.74
N LYS A 439 -10.09 6.81 9.18
CA LYS A 439 -8.84 7.55 9.39
C LYS A 439 -8.62 8.00 10.84
N ALA A 440 -9.68 8.14 11.63
CA ALA A 440 -9.58 8.59 13.01
C ALA A 440 -8.83 7.59 13.91
N HIS A 441 -8.78 6.32 13.51
CA HIS A 441 -8.11 5.23 14.24
C HIS A 441 -6.87 4.69 13.51
N GLU A 442 -6.39 5.42 12.50
CA GLU A 442 -5.15 5.12 11.77
C GLU A 442 -4.02 6.07 12.20
N PRO A 443 -2.76 5.66 12.12
CA PRO A 443 -1.65 6.60 12.17
C PRO A 443 -1.77 7.65 11.05
N GLU A 444 -1.28 8.88 11.31
CA GLU A 444 -1.21 9.91 10.28
C GLU A 444 -0.50 9.37 9.02
N ALA A 445 -1.07 9.66 7.85
CA ALA A 445 -0.57 9.23 6.56
C ALA A 445 -0.75 10.37 5.53
N ILE A 446 -0.10 10.28 4.37
CA ILE A 446 -0.18 11.31 3.32
C ILE A 446 -1.61 11.51 2.80
N GLY A 447 -2.45 10.49 2.87
CA GLY A 447 -3.82 10.47 2.35
C GLY A 447 -4.13 9.13 1.70
N GLY A 448 -5.01 9.15 0.69
CA GLY A 448 -5.39 7.95 -0.04
C GLY A 448 -6.12 6.90 0.80
N TYR A 449 -6.46 5.78 0.18
CA TYR A 449 -7.02 4.60 0.83
C TYR A 449 -6.61 3.36 0.04
N LEU A 450 -5.84 2.49 0.67
CA LEU A 450 -5.28 1.30 0.03
C LEU A 450 -5.40 0.08 0.97
N PRO A 451 -6.57 -0.57 1.02
CA PRO A 451 -6.78 -1.75 1.85
C PRO A 451 -6.07 -2.98 1.28
N LEU A 452 -5.82 -3.97 2.14
CA LEU A 452 -5.18 -5.24 1.82
C LEU A 452 -5.74 -5.92 0.55
N GLN A 453 -7.07 -5.96 0.42
CA GLN A 453 -7.76 -6.59 -0.72
C GLN A 453 -7.45 -5.88 -2.04
N HIS A 454 -7.31 -4.55 -2.00
CA HIS A 454 -7.01 -3.76 -3.20
C HIS A 454 -5.59 -4.05 -3.70
N VAL A 455 -4.60 -4.10 -2.80
CA VAL A 455 -3.24 -4.54 -3.14
C VAL A 455 -3.26 -5.95 -3.76
N TYR A 456 -3.97 -6.89 -3.14
CA TYR A 456 -4.06 -8.27 -3.63
C TYR A 456 -4.70 -8.39 -5.02
N SER A 457 -5.63 -7.49 -5.36
CA SER A 457 -6.32 -7.49 -6.66
C SER A 457 -5.42 -7.07 -7.82
N TYR A 458 -4.30 -6.42 -7.55
CA TYR A 458 -3.43 -5.87 -8.59
C TYR A 458 -2.85 -6.95 -9.51
N GLU A 459 -2.84 -6.67 -10.81
CA GLU A 459 -2.18 -7.48 -11.85
C GLU A 459 -1.10 -6.64 -12.54
N PRO A 460 0.19 -6.96 -12.31
CA PRO A 460 1.29 -6.14 -12.84
C PRO A 460 1.42 -6.11 -14.37
N VAL A 461 0.88 -7.08 -15.07
CA VAL A 461 0.93 -7.13 -16.54
C VAL A 461 -0.36 -6.55 -17.12
N PRO A 462 -0.35 -5.31 -17.67
CA PRO A 462 -1.55 -4.70 -18.23
C PRO A 462 -2.12 -5.50 -19.41
N ARG A 463 -3.44 -5.73 -19.41
CA ARG A 463 -4.12 -6.47 -20.48
C ARG A 463 -4.05 -5.80 -21.86
N SER A 464 -3.73 -4.51 -21.90
CA SER A 464 -3.59 -3.72 -23.13
C SER A 464 -2.27 -3.96 -23.87
N LEU A 465 -1.30 -4.65 -23.25
CA LEU A 465 -0.03 -5.01 -23.90
C LEU A 465 -0.19 -6.27 -24.74
N ALA A 466 0.39 -6.26 -25.94
CA ALA A 466 0.53 -7.43 -26.78
C ALA A 466 1.44 -8.49 -26.11
N PRO A 467 1.29 -9.80 -26.42
CA PRO A 467 2.09 -10.85 -25.79
C PRO A 467 3.60 -10.66 -25.86
N ASP A 468 4.13 -10.09 -26.95
CA ASP A 468 5.53 -9.76 -27.15
C ASP A 468 5.99 -8.50 -26.42
N GLU A 469 5.04 -7.63 -26.00
CA GLU A 469 5.31 -6.46 -25.16
C GLU A 469 5.32 -6.82 -23.67
N GLN A 470 4.51 -7.80 -23.24
CA GLN A 470 4.36 -8.22 -21.83
C GLN A 470 5.69 -8.69 -21.20
N GLN A 471 6.62 -9.22 -21.97
CA GLN A 471 7.94 -9.67 -21.51
C GLN A 471 8.80 -8.54 -20.91
N TYR A 472 8.49 -7.28 -21.24
CA TYR A 472 9.21 -6.11 -20.72
C TYR A 472 8.76 -5.73 -19.30
N ILE A 473 7.61 -6.22 -18.83
CA ILE A 473 7.21 -6.08 -17.42
C ILE A 473 7.98 -7.10 -16.58
N ILE A 474 9.06 -6.66 -15.94
CA ILE A 474 9.96 -7.55 -15.18
C ILE A 474 9.51 -7.79 -13.74
N GLY A 475 8.53 -7.01 -13.25
CA GLY A 475 7.97 -7.16 -11.92
C GLY A 475 7.23 -5.92 -11.41
N ALA A 476 7.02 -5.90 -10.10
CA ALA A 476 6.35 -4.82 -9.40
C ALA A 476 7.07 -4.47 -8.09
N GLN A 477 6.74 -3.30 -7.52
CA GLN A 477 7.30 -2.83 -6.27
C GLN A 477 6.24 -2.04 -5.49
N ALA A 478 6.22 -2.18 -4.15
CA ALA A 478 5.51 -1.25 -3.30
C ALA A 478 6.44 -0.13 -2.84
N ASN A 479 5.90 1.08 -2.72
CA ASN A 479 6.64 2.26 -2.28
C ASN A 479 6.11 2.74 -0.92
N LEU A 480 7.03 3.07 -0.02
CA LEU A 480 6.74 3.63 1.29
C LEU A 480 7.49 4.96 1.46
N TRP A 481 6.78 6.07 1.25
CA TRP A 481 7.26 7.42 1.49
C TRP A 481 7.04 7.79 2.96
N THR A 482 7.96 8.55 3.56
CA THR A 482 8.00 8.69 5.02
C THR A 482 7.71 10.09 5.55
N GLU A 483 7.10 10.98 4.79
CA GLU A 483 6.75 12.35 5.23
C GLU A 483 5.95 12.32 6.55
N TYR A 484 5.03 11.37 6.68
CA TYR A 484 4.15 11.20 7.86
C TYR A 484 4.50 9.99 8.71
N ILE A 485 5.54 9.23 8.32
CA ILE A 485 5.96 7.97 8.98
C ILE A 485 7.24 8.21 9.79
N LYS A 486 7.08 8.62 11.03
CA LYS A 486 8.18 9.12 11.89
C LYS A 486 8.99 8.02 12.57
N THR A 487 8.44 6.82 12.70
CA THR A 487 9.05 5.73 13.48
C THR A 487 9.06 4.43 12.70
N PHE A 488 10.02 3.56 12.99
CA PHE A 488 10.08 2.24 12.36
C PHE A 488 8.87 1.35 12.72
N LYS A 489 8.25 1.56 13.88
CA LYS A 489 6.98 0.91 14.21
C LYS A 489 5.84 1.30 13.28
N GLN A 490 5.83 2.56 12.82
CA GLN A 490 4.87 2.99 11.79
C GLN A 490 5.23 2.36 10.43
N VAL A 491 6.52 2.25 10.06
CA VAL A 491 6.94 1.50 8.86
C VAL A 491 6.39 0.07 8.90
N GLU A 492 6.57 -0.67 10.00
CA GLU A 492 6.01 -2.02 10.16
C GLU A 492 4.49 -2.04 10.01
N TYR A 493 3.79 -1.04 10.58
CA TYR A 493 2.34 -0.91 10.48
C TYR A 493 1.89 -0.70 9.03
N MET A 494 2.54 0.22 8.32
CA MET A 494 2.18 0.57 6.95
C MET A 494 2.49 -0.54 5.96
N GLU A 495 3.56 -1.28 6.18
CA GLU A 495 3.95 -2.42 5.33
C GLU A 495 3.07 -3.66 5.57
N LEU A 496 2.78 -3.98 6.82
CA LEU A 496 2.14 -5.25 7.19
C LEU A 496 0.64 -5.07 7.50
N PRO A 497 -0.22 -5.94 6.94
CA PRO A 497 0.10 -7.14 6.15
C PRO A 497 0.07 -6.93 4.62
N ARG A 498 0.05 -5.69 4.09
CA ARG A 498 -0.01 -5.44 2.64
C ARG A 498 1.18 -6.06 1.88
N LEU A 499 2.35 -6.14 2.53
CA LEU A 499 3.52 -6.81 1.95
C LEU A 499 3.26 -8.32 1.70
N ALA A 500 2.40 -8.97 2.49
CA ALA A 500 1.97 -10.34 2.23
C ALA A 500 1.13 -10.45 0.94
N ALA A 501 0.23 -9.50 0.71
CA ALA A 501 -0.55 -9.42 -0.54
C ALA A 501 0.36 -9.18 -1.74
N LEU A 502 1.27 -8.22 -1.63
CA LEU A 502 2.26 -7.93 -2.67
C LEU A 502 3.12 -9.17 -2.98
N SER A 503 3.52 -9.93 -1.96
CA SER A 503 4.34 -11.13 -2.19
C SER A 503 3.65 -12.16 -3.08
N GLU A 504 2.32 -12.36 -2.96
CA GLU A 504 1.56 -13.23 -3.86
C GLU A 504 1.36 -12.62 -5.25
N VAL A 505 1.16 -11.31 -5.34
CA VAL A 505 1.09 -10.60 -6.63
C VAL A 505 2.37 -10.79 -7.44
N GLN A 506 3.52 -10.76 -6.76
CA GLN A 506 4.83 -10.88 -7.42
C GLN A 506 5.29 -12.33 -7.64
N TRP A 507 4.82 -13.26 -6.82
CA TRP A 507 5.28 -14.65 -6.83
C TRP A 507 4.38 -15.59 -7.62
N CYS A 508 3.05 -15.50 -7.39
CA CYS A 508 2.08 -16.43 -7.95
C CYS A 508 1.67 -16.07 -9.38
N ASP A 509 1.29 -17.06 -10.17
CA ASP A 509 0.64 -16.81 -11.46
C ASP A 509 -0.75 -16.19 -11.24
N ALA A 510 -1.18 -15.32 -12.14
CA ALA A 510 -2.44 -14.58 -12.00
C ALA A 510 -3.66 -15.50 -11.75
N GLY A 511 -3.70 -16.65 -12.42
CA GLY A 511 -4.78 -17.62 -12.29
C GLY A 511 -4.81 -18.41 -10.96
N GLN A 512 -3.76 -18.31 -10.14
CA GLN A 512 -3.68 -18.96 -8.82
C GLN A 512 -4.18 -18.06 -7.68
N LYS A 513 -4.39 -16.77 -7.94
CA LYS A 513 -4.80 -15.80 -6.92
C LYS A 513 -6.26 -16.00 -6.52
N ASP A 514 -6.50 -16.25 -5.23
CA ASP A 514 -7.80 -16.34 -4.59
C ASP A 514 -7.72 -15.64 -3.25
N TYR A 515 -8.43 -14.52 -3.10
CA TYR A 515 -8.36 -13.67 -1.92
C TYR A 515 -8.88 -14.39 -0.65
N GLY A 516 -9.94 -15.18 -0.74
CA GLY A 516 -10.47 -15.90 0.40
C GLY A 516 -9.50 -16.95 0.95
N GLN A 517 -8.87 -17.72 0.05
CA GLN A 517 -7.82 -18.67 0.44
C GLN A 517 -6.55 -17.95 0.93
N PHE A 518 -6.17 -16.83 0.30
CA PHE A 518 -5.04 -16.00 0.78
C PHE A 518 -5.27 -15.56 2.22
N VAL A 519 -6.44 -15.02 2.54
CA VAL A 519 -6.81 -14.60 3.91
C VAL A 519 -6.67 -15.72 4.90
N THR A 520 -7.12 -16.93 4.55
CA THR A 520 -6.97 -18.13 5.41
C THR A 520 -5.51 -18.46 5.69
N ARG A 521 -4.63 -18.36 4.69
CA ARG A 521 -3.18 -18.58 4.85
C ARG A 521 -2.51 -17.44 5.62
N LEU A 522 -2.98 -16.22 5.42
CA LEU A 522 -2.46 -15.01 6.07
C LEU A 522 -2.53 -15.10 7.60
N GLN A 523 -3.55 -15.74 8.18
CA GLN A 523 -3.67 -15.89 9.63
C GLN A 523 -2.43 -16.55 10.24
N ARG A 524 -1.88 -17.58 9.59
CA ARG A 524 -0.64 -18.25 10.05
C ARG A 524 0.60 -17.37 9.90
N LEU A 525 0.65 -16.54 8.86
CA LEU A 525 1.75 -15.59 8.70
C LEU A 525 1.70 -14.49 9.77
N ILE A 526 0.49 -14.08 10.19
CA ILE A 526 0.29 -13.13 11.28
C ILE A 526 0.77 -13.71 12.64
N ASP A 527 0.62 -15.01 12.86
CA ASP A 527 1.24 -15.66 14.02
C ASP A 527 2.77 -15.50 13.99
N THR A 528 3.38 -15.60 12.81
CA THR A 528 4.82 -15.32 12.63
C THR A 528 5.14 -13.85 12.88
N TYR A 529 4.30 -12.89 12.44
CA TYR A 529 4.50 -11.48 12.77
C TYR A 529 4.47 -11.24 14.27
N SER A 530 3.51 -11.84 14.96
CA SER A 530 3.38 -11.75 16.43
C SER A 530 4.60 -12.32 17.13
N LEU A 531 5.10 -13.48 16.67
CA LEU A 531 6.31 -14.12 17.19
C LEU A 531 7.57 -13.25 17.00
N GLN A 532 7.66 -12.54 15.86
CA GLN A 532 8.76 -11.63 15.56
C GLN A 532 8.59 -10.25 16.20
N GLY A 533 7.47 -10.00 16.87
CA GLY A 533 7.15 -8.70 17.49
C GLY A 533 6.99 -7.57 16.47
N TYR A 534 6.50 -7.86 15.25
CA TYR A 534 6.18 -6.85 14.24
C TYR A 534 4.89 -6.10 14.62
N ASN A 535 4.91 -4.80 14.40
CA ASN A 535 3.75 -3.93 14.59
C ASN A 535 2.89 -3.91 13.32
N PHE A 536 2.18 -4.98 13.03
CA PHE A 536 1.30 -5.04 11.87
C PHE A 536 -0.06 -4.34 12.09
N ALA A 537 -0.69 -3.87 11.03
CA ALA A 537 -1.97 -3.18 11.09
C ALA A 537 -3.12 -4.14 11.46
N LYS A 538 -3.67 -3.97 12.67
CA LYS A 538 -4.78 -4.78 13.16
C LYS A 538 -6.14 -4.36 12.59
N VAL A 539 -6.22 -3.25 11.88
CA VAL A 539 -7.45 -2.78 11.23
C VAL A 539 -8.05 -3.77 10.23
N ILE A 540 -7.25 -4.73 9.72
CA ILE A 540 -7.75 -5.84 8.91
C ILE A 540 -8.80 -6.69 9.64
N TYR A 541 -8.82 -6.64 10.96
CA TYR A 541 -9.76 -7.38 11.80
C TYR A 541 -11.05 -6.61 12.10
N ASN A 542 -11.13 -5.34 11.71
CA ASN A 542 -12.32 -4.51 11.93
C ASN A 542 -13.54 -5.10 11.20
N VAL A 543 -14.70 -4.72 11.66
CA VAL A 543 -15.96 -5.14 11.02
C VAL A 543 -16.11 -4.40 9.70
N GLY A 544 -16.20 -5.15 8.61
CA GLY A 544 -16.61 -4.62 7.31
C GLY A 544 -18.14 -4.51 7.25
N VAL A 545 -18.64 -3.42 6.66
CA VAL A 545 -20.07 -3.19 6.43
C VAL A 545 -20.29 -3.03 4.94
N THR A 546 -21.07 -3.94 4.37
CA THR A 546 -21.55 -3.85 2.99
C THR A 546 -23.04 -3.55 3.01
N LEU A 547 -23.45 -2.54 2.26
CA LEU A 547 -24.82 -2.09 2.19
C LEU A 547 -25.39 -2.43 0.81
N ALA A 548 -26.66 -2.84 0.80
CA ALA A 548 -27.42 -3.04 -0.42
C ALA A 548 -28.82 -2.44 -0.26
N THR A 549 -29.16 -1.53 -1.16
CA THR A 549 -30.47 -0.89 -1.21
C THR A 549 -31.48 -1.87 -1.84
N ASP A 550 -32.45 -2.29 -1.05
CA ASP A 550 -33.54 -3.18 -1.50
C ASP A 550 -34.78 -2.35 -1.79
N THR A 551 -34.88 -1.87 -3.03
CA THR A 551 -35.98 -1.01 -3.47
C THR A 551 -37.34 -1.73 -3.56
N THR A 552 -37.33 -3.06 -3.58
CA THR A 552 -38.57 -3.88 -3.57
C THR A 552 -39.19 -3.94 -2.18
N ASN A 553 -38.35 -4.07 -1.15
CA ASN A 553 -38.79 -4.18 0.25
C ASN A 553 -38.62 -2.87 1.04
N HIS A 554 -38.27 -1.76 0.39
CA HIS A 554 -38.00 -0.46 0.98
C HIS A 554 -37.14 -0.57 2.25
N CYS A 555 -35.99 -1.20 2.14
CA CYS A 555 -35.05 -1.35 3.24
C CYS A 555 -33.59 -1.30 2.76
N ILE A 556 -32.69 -0.94 3.67
CA ILE A 556 -31.25 -1.12 3.48
C ILE A 556 -30.85 -2.43 4.14
N ARG A 557 -30.19 -3.30 3.39
CA ARG A 557 -29.58 -4.52 3.92
C ARG A 557 -28.14 -4.24 4.32
N ALA A 558 -27.82 -4.33 5.60
CA ALA A 558 -26.46 -4.21 6.10
C ALA A 558 -25.87 -5.59 6.40
N THR A 559 -24.87 -5.99 5.60
CA THR A 559 -24.10 -7.22 5.80
C THR A 559 -22.81 -6.89 6.55
N LEU A 560 -22.62 -7.52 7.71
CA LEU A 560 -21.43 -7.37 8.53
C LEU A 560 -20.50 -8.56 8.34
N SER A 561 -19.20 -8.33 8.26
CA SER A 561 -18.21 -9.39 8.09
C SER A 561 -16.91 -9.07 8.80
N THR A 562 -16.12 -10.09 9.12
CA THR A 562 -14.74 -9.98 9.56
C THR A 562 -13.87 -10.90 8.73
N ILE A 563 -12.59 -10.57 8.59
CA ILE A 563 -11.64 -11.33 7.77
C ILE A 563 -11.44 -12.79 8.25
N ASP A 564 -11.67 -13.05 9.53
CA ASP A 564 -11.44 -14.32 10.22
C ASP A 564 -12.75 -14.96 10.77
N ASN A 565 -13.91 -14.46 10.35
CA ASN A 565 -15.25 -14.89 10.81
C ASN A 565 -15.41 -14.79 12.35
N ALA A 566 -14.75 -13.84 12.99
CA ALA A 566 -14.90 -13.60 14.41
C ALA A 566 -16.34 -13.18 14.77
N PRO A 567 -16.82 -13.47 15.99
CA PRO A 567 -18.14 -13.04 16.45
C PRO A 567 -18.27 -11.51 16.38
N ILE A 568 -19.34 -11.05 15.71
CA ILE A 568 -19.71 -9.62 15.63
C ILE A 568 -20.89 -9.40 16.54
N HIS A 569 -20.85 -8.36 17.36
CA HIS A 569 -21.97 -7.84 18.13
C HIS A 569 -22.32 -6.43 17.67
N TYR A 570 -23.60 -6.07 17.68
CA TYR A 570 -24.07 -4.80 17.16
C TYR A 570 -25.18 -4.19 18.01
N THR A 571 -25.42 -2.91 17.81
CA THR A 571 -26.55 -2.13 18.33
C THR A 571 -27.12 -1.24 17.23
N LEU A 572 -28.37 -0.82 17.37
CA LEU A 572 -29.07 0.10 16.45
C LEU A 572 -29.56 1.38 17.14
N ASP A 573 -29.20 1.57 18.40
CA ASP A 573 -29.69 2.63 19.32
C ASP A 573 -28.55 3.55 19.79
N ASP A 574 -27.44 3.58 19.06
CA ASP A 574 -26.24 4.36 19.38
C ASP A 574 -25.48 3.93 20.66
N THR A 575 -25.83 2.82 21.27
CA THR A 575 -25.05 2.29 22.40
C THR A 575 -23.81 1.54 21.92
N THR A 576 -22.73 1.58 22.70
CA THR A 576 -21.50 0.81 22.39
C THR A 576 -21.76 -0.70 22.45
N PRO A 577 -21.46 -1.48 21.39
CA PRO A 577 -21.66 -2.92 21.42
C PRO A 577 -20.73 -3.60 22.44
N THR A 578 -21.27 -4.58 23.13
CA THR A 578 -20.56 -5.45 24.07
C THR A 578 -20.81 -6.91 23.75
N THR A 579 -20.15 -7.83 24.43
CA THR A 579 -20.44 -9.28 24.29
C THR A 579 -21.85 -9.68 24.72
N ALA A 580 -22.58 -8.80 25.43
CA ALA A 580 -24.00 -8.98 25.79
C ALA A 580 -24.96 -8.41 24.74
N SER A 581 -24.49 -7.59 23.82
CA SER A 581 -25.30 -7.04 22.72
C SER A 581 -25.70 -8.14 21.73
N PRO A 582 -26.75 -7.94 20.90
CA PRO A 582 -27.15 -8.88 19.88
C PRO A 582 -25.97 -9.33 19.01
N ARG A 583 -25.88 -10.65 18.80
CA ARG A 583 -24.87 -11.23 17.90
C ARG A 583 -25.40 -11.21 16.47
N TYR A 584 -24.55 -10.76 15.55
CA TYR A 584 -24.84 -10.76 14.12
C TYR A 584 -24.81 -12.18 13.57
N THR A 585 -25.89 -12.60 12.91
CA THR A 585 -26.05 -13.94 12.30
C THR A 585 -26.56 -13.88 10.87
N GLU A 586 -27.23 -12.79 10.48
CA GLU A 586 -27.82 -12.58 9.15
C GLU A 586 -27.86 -11.09 8.80
N PRO A 587 -27.99 -10.71 7.51
CA PRO A 587 -28.04 -9.31 7.10
C PRO A 587 -29.14 -8.53 7.81
N LEU A 588 -28.76 -7.40 8.40
CA LEU A 588 -29.69 -6.52 9.11
C LEU A 588 -30.60 -5.80 8.11
N ARG A 589 -31.88 -5.76 8.39
CA ARG A 589 -32.86 -4.98 7.63
C ARG A 589 -33.10 -3.64 8.34
N ILE A 590 -32.62 -2.58 7.73
CA ILE A 590 -32.82 -1.22 8.25
C ILE A 590 -34.01 -0.60 7.52
N THR A 591 -35.04 -0.22 8.27
CA THR A 591 -36.30 0.31 7.74
C THR A 591 -36.74 1.62 8.39
N ALA A 592 -35.92 2.17 9.31
CA ALA A 592 -36.18 3.39 10.05
C ALA A 592 -34.84 4.07 10.39
N PRO A 593 -34.84 5.37 10.72
CA PRO A 593 -33.66 6.06 11.20
C PRO A 593 -33.05 5.34 12.39
N CYS A 594 -31.74 5.06 12.32
CA CYS A 594 -31.01 4.41 13.41
C CYS A 594 -29.53 4.67 13.28
N GLN A 595 -28.79 4.37 14.35
CA GLN A 595 -27.32 4.36 14.34
C GLN A 595 -26.83 2.95 14.60
N LEU A 596 -26.34 2.32 13.56
CA LEU A 596 -25.66 1.03 13.64
C LEU A 596 -24.27 1.25 14.22
N ARG A 597 -23.95 0.53 15.31
CA ARG A 597 -22.60 0.35 15.83
C ARG A 597 -22.30 -1.14 15.87
N ALA A 598 -21.12 -1.56 15.44
CA ALA A 598 -20.74 -2.95 15.45
C ALA A 598 -19.24 -3.11 15.74
N ALA A 599 -18.91 -4.15 16.53
CA ALA A 599 -17.54 -4.52 16.85
C ALA A 599 -17.38 -6.05 16.82
N ALA A 600 -16.19 -6.52 16.48
CA ALA A 600 -15.83 -7.93 16.56
C ALA A 600 -15.06 -8.22 17.84
N PHE A 601 -15.38 -9.33 18.49
CA PHE A 601 -14.81 -9.72 19.79
C PHE A 601 -13.94 -10.96 19.67
N ARG A 602 -12.72 -10.85 20.17
CA ARG A 602 -11.69 -11.92 20.14
C ARG A 602 -11.07 -12.11 21.51
N PRO A 603 -10.35 -13.21 21.80
CA PRO A 603 -9.68 -13.42 23.08
C PRO A 603 -8.71 -12.30 23.47
N TRP A 604 -8.15 -11.58 22.50
CA TRP A 604 -7.23 -10.47 22.73
C TRP A 604 -7.92 -9.09 22.83
N GLY A 605 -9.26 -9.03 22.72
CA GLY A 605 -10.05 -7.81 22.87
C GLY A 605 -11.05 -7.56 21.74
N ALA A 606 -11.76 -6.45 21.83
CA ALA A 606 -12.66 -5.95 20.81
C ALA A 606 -11.89 -5.12 19.78
N THR A 607 -12.40 -5.10 18.53
CA THR A 607 -11.93 -4.15 17.52
C THR A 607 -12.46 -2.74 17.79
N HIS A 608 -11.92 -1.75 17.08
CA HIS A 608 -12.64 -0.50 16.94
C HIS A 608 -14.02 -0.76 16.36
N GLU A 609 -15.01 -0.02 16.84
CA GLU A 609 -16.37 -0.14 16.36
C GLU A 609 -16.53 0.58 15.01
N VAL A 610 -17.27 -0.03 14.12
CA VAL A 610 -17.76 0.65 12.92
C VAL A 610 -19.10 1.30 13.26
N GLN A 611 -19.28 2.54 12.82
CA GLN A 611 -20.50 3.32 13.01
C GLN A 611 -21.10 3.71 11.67
N ARG A 612 -22.45 3.60 11.55
CA ARG A 612 -23.19 4.04 10.37
C ARG A 612 -24.52 4.63 10.82
N THR A 613 -24.74 5.90 10.51
CA THR A 613 -26.01 6.60 10.77
C THR A 613 -26.89 6.49 9.53
N PHE A 614 -28.08 5.96 9.71
CA PHE A 614 -29.10 5.87 8.66
C PHE A 614 -30.15 6.95 8.87
N ASN A 615 -30.26 7.85 7.89
CA ASN A 615 -31.21 8.98 7.88
C ASN A 615 -32.40 8.62 6.98
N PHE A 616 -33.24 7.71 7.45
CA PHE A 616 -34.42 7.29 6.68
C PHE A 616 -35.34 8.47 6.42
N ASN A 617 -35.69 8.71 5.16
CA ASN A 617 -36.64 9.70 4.68
C ASN A 617 -37.58 9.03 3.64
N LYS A 618 -38.51 9.77 3.05
CA LYS A 618 -39.48 9.20 2.09
C LYS A 618 -38.85 8.68 0.80
N ALA A 619 -37.67 9.15 0.41
CA ALA A 619 -36.92 8.69 -0.75
C ALA A 619 -36.04 7.47 -0.44
N THR A 620 -35.75 7.18 0.83
CA THR A 620 -34.79 6.10 1.18
C THR A 620 -35.28 4.74 0.70
N ALA A 621 -34.40 4.02 0.03
CA ALA A 621 -34.63 2.72 -0.61
C ALA A 621 -35.79 2.73 -1.63
N CYS A 622 -36.07 3.86 -2.24
CA CYS A 622 -37.02 3.97 -3.35
C CYS A 622 -36.34 3.75 -4.70
N PRO A 623 -37.08 3.26 -5.72
CA PRO A 623 -36.57 3.24 -7.09
C PRO A 623 -36.18 4.64 -7.56
N ILE A 624 -34.98 4.77 -8.11
CA ILE A 624 -34.44 6.02 -8.66
C ILE A 624 -33.92 5.83 -10.08
N THR A 625 -34.19 6.76 -10.95
CA THR A 625 -33.72 6.78 -12.34
C THR A 625 -32.94 8.06 -12.59
N LEU A 626 -31.68 7.96 -13.00
CA LEU A 626 -30.89 9.11 -13.48
C LEU A 626 -31.26 9.42 -14.93
N LEU A 627 -31.63 10.66 -15.18
CA LEU A 627 -31.90 11.16 -16.55
C LEU A 627 -30.62 11.65 -17.24
N GLN A 628 -29.59 11.98 -16.45
CA GLN A 628 -28.23 12.29 -16.91
C GLN A 628 -27.25 11.31 -16.25
N GLN A 629 -26.22 10.91 -16.98
CA GLN A 629 -25.23 9.96 -16.45
C GLN A 629 -24.12 10.68 -15.71
N PRO A 630 -23.68 10.16 -14.54
CA PRO A 630 -22.53 10.70 -13.83
C PRO A 630 -21.25 10.49 -14.65
N HIS A 631 -20.19 11.22 -14.28
CA HIS A 631 -18.88 11.05 -14.90
C HIS A 631 -18.39 9.59 -14.72
N PRO A 632 -17.88 8.90 -15.77
CA PRO A 632 -17.58 7.45 -15.71
C PRO A 632 -16.65 7.00 -14.61
N LYS A 633 -15.73 7.86 -14.15
CA LYS A 633 -14.82 7.60 -13.03
C LYS A 633 -15.42 7.88 -11.65
N GLN A 634 -16.64 8.44 -11.57
CA GLN A 634 -17.27 8.91 -10.34
C GLN A 634 -18.69 8.34 -10.16
N VAL A 635 -18.90 7.10 -10.61
CA VAL A 635 -20.20 6.40 -10.57
C VAL A 635 -20.42 5.69 -9.22
N TYR A 636 -19.35 5.18 -8.61
CA TYR A 636 -19.35 4.41 -7.36
C TYR A 636 -20.50 3.39 -7.24
N GLY A 637 -21.43 3.57 -6.27
CA GLY A 637 -22.58 2.70 -6.06
C GLY A 637 -23.75 2.88 -7.03
N GLY A 638 -23.62 3.76 -8.02
CA GLY A 638 -24.70 4.08 -8.97
C GLY A 638 -25.83 4.91 -8.36
N ALA A 639 -26.96 5.00 -9.08
CA ALA A 639 -28.09 5.84 -8.70
C ALA A 639 -28.63 5.57 -7.26
N THR A 640 -28.61 4.31 -6.82
CA THR A 640 -29.13 3.92 -5.51
C THR A 640 -28.36 4.49 -4.33
N LEU A 641 -27.12 4.97 -4.55
CA LEU A 641 -26.35 5.68 -3.53
C LEU A 641 -27.06 6.99 -3.11
N LEU A 642 -27.78 7.65 -4.02
CA LEU A 642 -28.48 8.89 -3.75
C LEU A 642 -29.76 8.71 -2.88
N VAL A 643 -30.15 7.49 -2.58
CA VAL A 643 -31.35 7.13 -1.79
C VAL A 643 -31.06 6.01 -0.79
N ASP A 644 -29.83 5.88 -0.31
CA ASP A 644 -29.45 4.81 0.63
C ASP A 644 -29.55 5.25 2.12
N GLY A 645 -30.02 6.48 2.36
CA GLY A 645 -30.22 7.01 3.71
C GLY A 645 -28.93 7.35 4.46
N LEU A 646 -27.81 7.41 3.76
CA LEU A 646 -26.51 7.76 4.33
C LEU A 646 -26.01 9.09 3.81
N THR A 647 -25.48 9.90 4.71
CA THR A 647 -24.79 11.14 4.36
C THR A 647 -23.30 11.01 4.58
N ALA A 648 -22.51 11.70 3.78
CA ALA A 648 -21.06 11.77 3.96
C ALA A 648 -20.73 12.60 5.21
N SER A 649 -19.69 12.22 5.92
CA SER A 649 -19.19 12.89 7.12
C SER A 649 -18.02 13.84 6.85
N ASP A 650 -17.42 13.75 5.66
CA ASP A 650 -16.25 14.54 5.24
C ASP A 650 -16.24 14.78 3.73
N THR A 651 -15.34 15.66 3.28
CA THR A 651 -15.17 16.00 1.86
C THR A 651 -14.34 14.99 1.06
N ASN A 652 -14.10 13.80 1.58
CA ASN A 652 -13.40 12.76 0.84
C ASN A 652 -14.27 12.23 -0.31
N TYR A 653 -14.23 12.90 -1.44
CA TYR A 653 -14.99 12.56 -2.63
C TYR A 653 -14.69 11.15 -3.18
N ALA A 654 -13.52 10.59 -2.86
CA ALA A 654 -13.12 9.23 -3.25
C ALA A 654 -13.58 8.14 -2.25
N SER A 655 -14.33 8.51 -1.20
CA SER A 655 -14.82 7.56 -0.17
C SER A 655 -15.85 6.55 -0.68
N GLY A 656 -16.38 6.75 -1.90
CA GLY A 656 -17.49 5.97 -2.43
C GLY A 656 -18.88 6.41 -1.91
N ARG A 657 -18.96 7.55 -1.19
CA ARG A 657 -20.21 8.15 -0.67
C ARG A 657 -20.80 9.25 -1.58
N TRP A 658 -20.12 9.55 -2.68
CA TRP A 658 -20.46 10.66 -3.56
C TRP A 658 -20.64 10.19 -5.01
N ILE A 659 -21.56 10.78 -5.74
CA ILE A 659 -21.67 10.63 -7.20
C ILE A 659 -21.32 11.96 -7.85
N GLY A 660 -20.44 11.96 -8.85
CA GLY A 660 -19.92 13.17 -9.50
C GLY A 660 -20.45 13.37 -10.91
N PHE A 661 -20.90 14.58 -11.22
CA PHE A 661 -21.31 15.04 -12.54
C PHE A 661 -20.38 16.16 -13.00
N CYS A 662 -19.95 16.13 -14.26
CA CYS A 662 -19.02 17.10 -14.82
C CYS A 662 -19.44 17.50 -16.23
N GLY A 663 -19.69 18.80 -16.45
CA GLY A 663 -20.17 19.33 -17.73
C GLY A 663 -21.65 19.04 -18.02
N ASN A 664 -22.31 18.31 -17.15
CA ASN A 664 -23.76 18.06 -17.15
C ASN A 664 -24.29 18.17 -15.70
N ASP A 665 -25.61 18.16 -15.57
CA ASP A 665 -26.31 18.33 -14.29
C ASP A 665 -26.70 16.95 -13.73
N LEU A 666 -26.86 16.84 -12.38
CA LEU A 666 -27.62 15.74 -11.83
C LEU A 666 -29.10 15.99 -12.16
N GLU A 667 -29.75 15.02 -12.77
CA GLU A 667 -31.20 15.01 -12.96
C GLU A 667 -31.73 13.60 -12.70
N ALA A 668 -32.63 13.47 -11.71
CA ALA A 668 -33.12 12.17 -11.22
C ALA A 668 -34.62 12.19 -10.97
N VAL A 669 -35.26 11.03 -11.17
CA VAL A 669 -36.66 10.79 -10.78
C VAL A 669 -36.71 9.67 -9.76
N ILE A 670 -37.37 9.91 -8.63
CA ILE A 670 -37.57 8.95 -7.53
C ILE A 670 -39.04 8.55 -7.52
N ASP A 671 -39.36 7.24 -7.52
CA ASP A 671 -40.70 6.70 -7.33
C ASP A 671 -40.90 6.34 -5.84
N LEU A 672 -41.68 7.11 -5.12
CA LEU A 672 -41.99 6.88 -3.71
C LEU A 672 -42.89 5.65 -3.48
N GLY A 673 -43.29 4.95 -4.54
CA GLY A 673 -44.12 3.75 -4.51
C GLY A 673 -45.64 4.02 -4.38
N SER A 674 -46.01 5.10 -3.71
CA SER A 674 -47.42 5.53 -3.54
C SER A 674 -47.52 7.04 -3.47
N VAL A 675 -48.72 7.57 -3.70
CA VAL A 675 -48.98 9.01 -3.49
C VAL A 675 -48.94 9.31 -2.01
N MET A 676 -48.04 10.20 -1.61
CA MET A 676 -47.90 10.66 -0.20
C MET A 676 -47.63 12.16 -0.14
N PRO A 677 -47.93 12.82 1.02
CA PRO A 677 -47.63 14.22 1.17
C PRO A 677 -46.11 14.45 1.28
N ILE A 678 -45.58 15.39 0.54
CA ILE A 678 -44.19 15.90 0.64
C ILE A 678 -44.19 17.41 0.84
N SER A 679 -43.22 17.96 1.56
CA SER A 679 -43.12 19.39 1.85
C SER A 679 -41.71 19.96 1.84
N ARG A 680 -40.70 19.09 1.73
CA ARG A 680 -39.30 19.46 1.77
C ARG A 680 -38.44 18.44 0.98
N ALA A 681 -37.41 18.93 0.32
CA ALA A 681 -36.35 18.09 -0.22
C ALA A 681 -34.99 18.71 0.10
N SER A 682 -33.98 17.88 0.31
CA SER A 682 -32.60 18.32 0.55
C SER A 682 -31.58 17.44 -0.12
N ILE A 683 -30.41 18.02 -0.41
CA ILE A 683 -29.21 17.38 -0.92
C ILE A 683 -28.00 17.88 -0.15
N ASN A 684 -26.92 17.10 -0.12
CA ASN A 684 -25.60 17.60 0.25
C ASN A 684 -24.69 17.63 -0.97
N THR A 685 -23.82 18.66 -1.04
CA THR A 685 -22.78 18.80 -2.05
C THR A 685 -21.41 18.84 -1.42
N CYS A 686 -20.39 18.30 -2.12
CA CYS A 686 -18.99 18.30 -1.69
C CYS A 686 -18.24 19.43 -2.40
N VAL A 687 -17.65 20.34 -1.64
CA VAL A 687 -16.77 21.40 -2.17
C VAL A 687 -15.33 21.08 -1.82
N GLU A 688 -14.52 20.85 -2.86
CA GLU A 688 -13.06 20.68 -2.80
C GLU A 688 -12.44 21.32 -4.04
N LYS A 689 -12.23 22.63 -3.98
CA LYS A 689 -11.82 23.45 -5.14
C LYS A 689 -10.55 22.93 -5.81
N GLY A 690 -9.55 22.51 -5.04
CA GLY A 690 -8.29 21.96 -5.58
C GLY A 690 -8.46 20.74 -6.47
N TYR A 691 -9.58 20.03 -6.34
CA TYR A 691 -9.95 18.87 -7.17
C TYR A 691 -11.08 19.18 -8.16
N TRP A 692 -11.36 20.44 -8.42
CA TRP A 692 -12.39 20.93 -9.35
C TRP A 692 -13.82 20.62 -8.91
N LEU A 693 -14.04 20.39 -7.59
CA LEU A 693 -15.35 20.14 -7.00
C LEU A 693 -15.95 21.46 -6.53
N PHE A 694 -17.05 21.85 -7.16
CA PHE A 694 -17.77 23.08 -6.92
C PHE A 694 -19.16 22.80 -6.33
N ASP A 695 -19.73 23.83 -5.72
CA ASP A 695 -21.09 23.75 -5.18
C ASP A 695 -22.17 23.77 -6.28
N ALA A 696 -23.41 23.37 -5.92
CA ALA A 696 -24.55 23.51 -6.79
C ALA A 696 -24.74 24.97 -7.17
N ARG A 697 -25.07 25.23 -8.45
CA ARG A 697 -25.45 26.55 -8.96
C ARG A 697 -26.96 26.79 -8.83
N ARG A 698 -27.73 25.70 -8.83
CA ARG A 698 -29.20 25.73 -8.65
C ARG A 698 -29.67 24.34 -8.20
N PHE A 699 -30.68 24.34 -7.32
CA PHE A 699 -31.37 23.12 -6.93
C PHE A 699 -32.87 23.30 -7.24
N GLU A 700 -33.47 22.32 -7.92
CA GLU A 700 -34.91 22.34 -8.33
C GLU A 700 -35.58 21.04 -7.94
N VAL A 701 -36.82 21.14 -7.51
CA VAL A 701 -37.71 20.04 -7.17
C VAL A 701 -39.05 20.18 -7.88
N SER A 702 -39.47 19.11 -8.54
CA SER A 702 -40.78 18.98 -9.19
C SER A 702 -41.46 17.68 -8.75
N ALA A 703 -42.77 17.63 -8.76
CA ALA A 703 -43.53 16.45 -8.38
C ALA A 703 -44.55 16.03 -9.44
N SER A 704 -44.87 14.74 -9.43
CA SER A 704 -45.85 14.13 -10.30
C SER A 704 -46.63 13.04 -9.58
N ALA A 705 -47.90 12.87 -9.94
CA ALA A 705 -48.71 11.74 -9.49
C ALA A 705 -48.64 10.54 -10.47
N ASP A 706 -48.39 10.81 -11.76
CA ASP A 706 -48.43 9.82 -12.86
C ASP A 706 -47.07 9.45 -13.44
N GLY A 707 -46.00 10.17 -13.04
CA GLY A 707 -44.63 9.98 -13.54
C GLY A 707 -44.36 10.60 -14.92
N HIS A 708 -45.34 11.26 -15.54
CA HIS A 708 -45.22 11.86 -16.85
C HIS A 708 -45.25 13.37 -16.84
N THR A 709 -46.16 13.95 -16.07
CA THR A 709 -46.31 15.40 -15.96
C THR A 709 -45.79 15.89 -14.63
N PHE A 710 -44.72 16.67 -14.64
CA PHE A 710 -44.06 17.18 -13.44
C PHE A 710 -44.41 18.68 -13.24
N ALA A 711 -45.03 18.97 -12.10
CA ALA A 711 -45.28 20.33 -11.66
C ALA A 711 -44.10 20.84 -10.81
N PRO A 712 -43.52 22.04 -11.08
CA PRO A 712 -42.47 22.60 -10.26
C PRO A 712 -42.99 22.92 -8.84
N LEU A 713 -42.21 22.57 -7.83
CA LEU A 713 -42.54 22.84 -6.42
C LEU A 713 -41.71 23.99 -5.85
N ALA A 714 -40.39 23.93 -6.03
CA ALA A 714 -39.45 24.92 -5.57
C ALA A 714 -38.15 24.87 -6.38
N ALA A 715 -37.48 26.02 -6.41
CA ALA A 715 -36.12 26.15 -6.98
C ALA A 715 -35.37 27.28 -6.30
N GLU A 716 -34.06 27.13 -6.14
CA GLU A 716 -33.18 28.15 -5.53
C GLU A 716 -31.86 28.21 -6.32
N ASP A 717 -31.38 29.44 -6.57
CA ASP A 717 -30.10 29.72 -7.19
C ASP A 717 -29.04 29.99 -6.12
N TYR A 718 -27.84 29.45 -6.31
CA TYR A 718 -26.72 29.64 -5.41
C TYR A 718 -25.60 30.44 -6.09
N PRO A 719 -24.88 31.32 -5.33
CA PRO A 719 -23.79 32.11 -5.90
C PRO A 719 -22.63 31.23 -6.32
N ALA A 720 -21.84 31.69 -7.33
CA ALA A 720 -20.57 31.07 -7.65
C ALA A 720 -19.62 31.12 -6.46
N LEU A 721 -18.82 30.07 -6.28
CA LEU A 721 -17.76 30.07 -5.28
C LEU A 721 -16.70 31.12 -5.62
N THR A 722 -16.08 31.67 -4.56
CA THR A 722 -14.89 32.54 -4.66
C THR A 722 -13.64 31.77 -4.23
N GLU A 723 -12.49 32.37 -4.45
CA GLU A 723 -11.23 31.83 -3.96
C GLU A 723 -11.24 31.60 -2.44
N GLN A 724 -11.91 32.48 -1.69
CA GLN A 724 -12.03 32.45 -0.22
C GLN A 724 -13.13 31.52 0.29
N SER A 725 -14.01 31.00 -0.56
CA SER A 725 -15.05 30.05 -0.14
C SER A 725 -14.41 28.81 0.48
N PRO A 726 -14.92 28.28 1.62
CA PRO A 726 -14.31 27.12 2.28
C PRO A 726 -14.53 25.83 1.49
N ASN A 727 -13.62 24.87 1.62
CA ASN A 727 -13.86 23.50 1.23
C ASN A 727 -14.66 22.84 2.36
N GLN A 728 -15.86 22.34 2.05
CA GLN A 728 -16.78 21.77 3.05
C GLN A 728 -17.94 21.01 2.38
N ILE A 729 -18.74 20.34 3.19
CA ILE A 729 -20.04 19.82 2.76
C ILE A 729 -21.06 20.94 2.93
N ASN A 730 -21.83 21.25 1.88
CA ASN A 730 -22.96 22.16 1.93
C ASN A 730 -24.27 21.37 1.84
N THR A 731 -25.24 21.73 2.70
CA THR A 731 -26.59 21.18 2.64
C THR A 731 -27.53 22.21 2.01
N HIS A 732 -28.19 21.85 0.93
CA HIS A 732 -29.20 22.64 0.24
C HIS A 732 -30.59 22.08 0.54
N THR A 733 -31.51 22.93 0.98
CA THR A 733 -32.84 22.49 1.41
C THR A 733 -33.91 23.39 0.81
N LEU A 734 -34.83 22.81 0.06
CA LEU A 734 -36.00 23.47 -0.49
C LEU A 734 -37.25 23.10 0.33
N GLN A 735 -37.99 24.13 0.80
CA GLN A 735 -39.29 23.95 1.44
C GLN A 735 -40.39 24.45 0.48
N PHE A 736 -41.48 23.73 0.46
CA PHE A 736 -42.63 24.04 -0.41
C PHE A 736 -43.96 23.68 0.28
N ALA A 737 -45.07 24.14 -0.26
CA ALA A 737 -46.40 23.78 0.25
C ALA A 737 -46.57 22.25 0.18
N THR A 738 -47.17 21.65 1.23
CA THR A 738 -47.42 20.20 1.27
C THR A 738 -48.20 19.77 0.02
N THR A 739 -47.58 18.91 -0.76
CA THR A 739 -48.09 18.43 -2.06
C THR A 739 -48.16 16.90 -2.07
N ALA A 740 -49.27 16.37 -2.54
CA ALA A 740 -49.42 14.93 -2.75
C ALA A 740 -48.67 14.49 -4.01
N ALA A 741 -47.68 13.61 -3.87
CA ALA A 741 -46.81 13.14 -5.00
C ALA A 741 -46.45 11.69 -4.84
N ARG A 742 -46.34 10.97 -5.94
CA ARG A 742 -45.69 9.66 -6.04
C ARG A 742 -44.29 9.79 -6.60
N TYR A 743 -44.11 10.63 -7.62
CA TYR A 743 -42.81 10.81 -8.26
C TYR A 743 -42.24 12.19 -7.91
N VAL A 744 -40.96 12.19 -7.54
CA VAL A 744 -40.22 13.42 -7.24
C VAL A 744 -39.05 13.51 -8.24
N LYS A 745 -39.02 14.60 -9.00
CA LYS A 745 -37.92 14.90 -9.90
C LYS A 745 -37.02 15.96 -9.26
N VAL A 746 -35.76 15.68 -9.22
CA VAL A 746 -34.71 16.55 -8.65
C VAL A 746 -33.75 16.93 -9.77
N LYS A 747 -33.37 18.20 -9.82
CA LYS A 747 -32.30 18.71 -10.68
C LYS A 747 -31.30 19.53 -9.86
N VAL A 748 -30.00 19.24 -10.02
CA VAL A 748 -28.90 20.00 -9.42
C VAL A 748 -27.98 20.46 -10.54
N VAL A 749 -27.94 21.78 -10.72
CA VAL A 749 -27.13 22.41 -11.79
C VAL A 749 -25.69 22.54 -11.32
N SER A 750 -24.76 22.03 -12.10
CA SER A 750 -23.34 22.06 -11.82
C SER A 750 -22.68 23.40 -12.20
N GLU A 751 -21.42 23.62 -11.82
CA GLU A 751 -20.60 24.71 -12.31
C GLU A 751 -20.11 24.37 -13.74
N HIS A 752 -20.82 24.87 -14.77
CA HIS A 752 -20.52 24.58 -16.17
C HIS A 752 -19.23 25.22 -16.66
N THR A 753 -18.77 26.28 -15.98
CA THR A 753 -17.55 27.00 -16.34
C THR A 753 -16.84 27.47 -15.08
N ILE A 754 -15.73 26.82 -14.77
CA ILE A 754 -14.89 27.15 -13.61
C ILE A 754 -14.46 28.62 -13.67
N PRO A 755 -14.63 29.40 -12.57
CA PRO A 755 -14.36 30.83 -12.54
C PRO A 755 -12.89 31.19 -12.82
N ALA A 756 -12.66 32.44 -13.27
CA ALA A 756 -11.36 32.95 -13.70
C ALA A 756 -10.25 32.94 -12.63
N TRP A 757 -10.62 32.96 -11.36
CA TRP A 757 -9.64 32.91 -10.25
C TRP A 757 -9.01 31.54 -10.07
N HIS A 758 -9.58 30.47 -10.64
CA HIS A 758 -9.15 29.10 -10.44
C HIS A 758 -8.19 28.63 -11.56
N PRO A 759 -7.13 27.86 -11.27
CA PRO A 759 -6.20 27.36 -12.31
C PRO A 759 -6.89 26.58 -13.47
N GLY A 760 -8.00 25.90 -13.18
CA GLY A 760 -8.80 25.16 -14.16
C GLY A 760 -9.86 26.01 -14.88
N HIS A 761 -9.78 27.36 -14.86
CA HIS A 761 -10.80 28.23 -15.44
C HIS A 761 -11.14 27.88 -16.91
N GLY A 762 -12.39 28.08 -17.27
CA GLY A 762 -12.89 27.80 -18.62
C GLY A 762 -13.29 26.34 -18.87
N ASN A 763 -12.88 25.40 -18.02
CA ASN A 763 -13.34 24.01 -18.05
C ASN A 763 -14.61 23.81 -17.20
N PRO A 764 -15.38 22.73 -17.42
CA PRO A 764 -16.49 22.39 -16.53
C PRO A 764 -15.98 21.92 -15.16
N GLY A 765 -16.67 22.35 -14.09
CA GLY A 765 -16.45 21.84 -12.74
C GLY A 765 -17.29 20.60 -12.45
N PHE A 766 -16.93 19.90 -11.38
CA PHE A 766 -17.73 18.80 -10.85
C PHE A 766 -18.75 19.31 -9.84
N VAL A 767 -19.97 18.74 -9.82
CA VAL A 767 -20.85 18.71 -8.64
C VAL A 767 -20.92 17.28 -8.13
N PHE A 768 -20.68 17.09 -6.84
CA PHE A 768 -20.76 15.80 -6.15
C PHE A 768 -21.92 15.83 -5.17
N VAL A 769 -22.79 14.81 -5.24
CA VAL A 769 -23.97 14.66 -4.38
C VAL A 769 -23.94 13.30 -3.69
N ASP A 770 -24.30 13.23 -2.40
CA ASP A 770 -24.32 11.99 -1.61
C ASP A 770 -25.73 11.42 -1.42
N GLU A 771 -26.70 12.22 -1.08
CA GLU A 771 -28.06 11.79 -0.74
C GLU A 771 -29.09 12.79 -1.25
N ILE A 772 -30.24 12.28 -1.71
CA ILE A 772 -31.45 13.06 -2.00
C ILE A 772 -32.51 12.68 -0.96
N ALA A 773 -32.78 13.57 -0.02
CA ALA A 773 -33.77 13.31 1.01
C ALA A 773 -35.10 14.04 0.70
N VAL A 774 -36.22 13.36 0.89
CA VAL A 774 -37.58 13.86 0.70
C VAL A 774 -38.39 13.68 1.99
N PHE A 775 -39.07 14.74 2.42
CA PHE A 775 -39.82 14.74 3.68
C PHE A 775 -41.29 15.14 3.52
#